data_602faa952e73bbc467be003eea28c8bc
#
_entry.id   602faa952e73bbc467be003eea28c8bc
#
_cell.length_a   1.000
_cell.length_b   1.000
_cell.length_c   1.000
_cell.angle_alpha   90.00
_cell.angle_beta   90.00
_cell.angle_gamma   90.00
#
_symmetry.space_group_name_H-M   'P 1'
#
loop_
_entity.id
_entity.type
_entity.pdbx_description
1 polymer ?
#
loop_
_entity_poly.entity_id
_entity_poly.type
_entity_poly.pdbx_seq_one_letter_code
_entity_poly.pdbx_strand_id
1 'polypeptide(L)'
;MKRLIAAGIVSGALFLVGCSGGGYTVNGQPVTGQVDTTSFNGNPGGTTPPPAPSSNTALFNLSTGQLPFPTDLYFAGSTDGTLNIQPPNAVWPNQQYLNALDGFSTTAVIREQFGGALDPTSFTPASVIVIPVATDNLTKATVGVLGAPLVPGTDYTAALATDTAVGPQILEITPLHPLMPSTCIANGQSLLPDKCTKGTGYLVILTNGIKDASGNAAKPDTQYADIKAALQGGPTCPSITDKTLNGVCQLTGAHLQIASALGLNPANIVLTFSFTTVSTTDTLEALSATTQPRAIAVQHPPGFTTAAIPGHSFPGHADLYVGVLTIPYYLSASDPLNGYWHAPPFPLDKTSTYTTRFNPLPVATAMLKIPVLLSVPNASSAMGATPPANGWPVAIFQHGITGSREYMFALADSFADSGTVVVAIDLPLHGVTNTADPLYASAANPLYAGLGLPANQMSIERTFDLDLENNTTLAPGADGKIDPSGSHFINLTNALTSRDNNRQGSADLLTLERSIAAASGTLLGAAGKIDPTRIHYVGHSLGAMVGAPFLAVAPPGEVGTATLANPGGKATQLLLDSPTFGPIINAGVEAQGLIPGTTLYAQFFRDVQTVIDAGDPINFIALATLQHPTHLLQVVGTPPGDPKTQDQVIPNSATQRLITASAYPPPGLPAAALQRVPAPAAPGPVSDANGLRVYVNFTQGDHGSLIDDVVPAVTAEMQGEMITFTGAALPPIPALGFPGFPATPAGTTILILNPTVIQGP
;
A
#
# COMPACT_ATOMS: atom_id res chain seq x y z
N MET A 1 -8.69 9.22 24.38
CA MET A 1 -7.82 8.74 23.29
C MET A 1 -7.00 7.49 23.65
N LYS A 2 -6.11 7.48 24.67
CA LYS A 2 -5.31 6.27 25.03
C LYS A 2 -6.10 4.97 25.20
N ARG A 3 -7.33 5.00 25.71
CA ARG A 3 -8.17 3.80 25.87
C ARG A 3 -8.84 3.36 24.57
N LEU A 4 -9.11 4.27 23.64
CA LEU A 4 -9.68 3.99 22.31
C LEU A 4 -8.64 3.41 21.35
N ILE A 5 -7.42 3.96 21.34
CA ILE A 5 -6.33 3.42 20.52
C ILE A 5 -5.97 1.99 20.96
N ALA A 6 -5.93 1.71 22.27
CA ALA A 6 -5.64 0.37 22.77
C ALA A 6 -6.76 -0.65 22.46
N ALA A 7 -8.03 -0.24 22.47
CA ALA A 7 -9.15 -1.13 22.17
C ALA A 7 -9.27 -1.41 20.65
N GLY A 8 -9.13 -0.39 19.81
CA GLY A 8 -9.24 -0.55 18.36
C GLY A 8 -8.06 -1.29 17.72
N ILE A 9 -6.86 -1.20 18.30
CA ILE A 9 -5.67 -1.90 17.79
C ILE A 9 -5.79 -3.43 18.03
N VAL A 10 -6.44 -3.85 19.09
CA VAL A 10 -6.66 -5.27 19.37
C VAL A 10 -7.67 -5.88 18.41
N SER A 11 -8.70 -5.12 17.97
CA SER A 11 -9.75 -5.61 17.08
C SER A 11 -9.26 -5.88 15.64
N GLY A 12 -8.41 -5.02 15.08
CA GLY A 12 -7.95 -5.16 13.67
C GLY A 12 -7.12 -6.41 13.37
N ALA A 13 -6.66 -7.13 14.38
CA ALA A 13 -5.87 -8.34 14.22
C ALA A 13 -6.66 -9.63 14.45
N LEU A 14 -7.86 -9.56 15.00
CA LEU A 14 -8.68 -10.74 15.27
C LEU A 14 -9.44 -11.28 14.06
N PHE A 15 -9.38 -10.61 12.91
CA PHE A 15 -9.94 -11.14 11.65
C PHE A 15 -9.42 -12.51 11.22
N LEU A 16 -8.28 -12.92 11.75
CA LEU A 16 -7.78 -14.27 11.51
C LEU A 16 -8.49 -15.34 12.36
N VAL A 17 -9.26 -14.93 13.37
CA VAL A 17 -9.97 -15.85 14.28
C VAL A 17 -11.44 -16.04 13.89
N GLY A 18 -12.03 -15.10 13.14
CA GLY A 18 -13.46 -15.11 12.76
C GLY A 18 -13.89 -16.24 11.81
N CYS A 19 -12.97 -17.03 11.26
CA CYS A 19 -13.28 -18.19 10.41
C CYS A 19 -13.26 -19.56 11.12
N SER A 20 -13.24 -19.62 12.44
CA SER A 20 -13.20 -20.89 13.17
C SER A 20 -14.54 -21.62 13.28
N GLY A 21 -15.63 -21.12 12.67
CA GLY A 21 -16.96 -21.72 12.73
C GLY A 21 -17.36 -22.58 11.54
N GLY A 22 -16.59 -22.62 10.48
CA GLY A 22 -16.82 -23.45 9.31
C GLY A 22 -15.63 -24.33 9.02
N GLY A 23 -15.57 -25.53 9.56
CA GLY A 23 -14.60 -26.53 9.14
C GLY A 23 -14.68 -26.68 7.62
N TYR A 24 -13.58 -26.42 6.92
CA TYR A 24 -13.51 -26.70 5.49
C TYR A 24 -13.70 -28.20 5.27
N THR A 25 -14.76 -28.56 4.57
CA THR A 25 -14.98 -29.92 4.14
C THR A 25 -14.60 -30.05 2.67
N VAL A 26 -13.64 -30.90 2.36
CA VAL A 26 -13.42 -31.36 0.99
C VAL A 26 -14.24 -32.66 0.84
N ASN A 27 -15.21 -32.66 -0.09
CA ASN A 27 -16.12 -33.80 -0.32
C ASN A 27 -16.91 -34.23 0.94
N GLY A 28 -17.33 -33.27 1.81
CA GLY A 28 -18.16 -33.56 2.97
C GLY A 28 -17.44 -34.18 4.18
N GLN A 29 -16.10 -34.22 4.16
CA GLN A 29 -15.31 -34.69 5.31
C GLN A 29 -14.56 -33.53 5.98
N PRO A 30 -14.58 -33.43 7.33
CA PRO A 30 -13.80 -32.42 8.03
C PRO A 30 -12.30 -32.67 7.84
N VAL A 31 -11.56 -31.62 7.48
CA VAL A 31 -10.09 -31.67 7.48
C VAL A 31 -9.63 -31.56 8.92
N THR A 32 -9.41 -32.69 9.58
CA THR A 32 -8.80 -32.72 10.90
C THR A 32 -7.29 -32.86 10.78
N GLY A 33 -6.61 -31.81 11.14
CA GLY A 33 -5.26 -31.68 11.64
C GLY A 33 -4.15 -32.59 11.14
N GLN A 34 -3.16 -32.04 10.73
CA GLN A 34 -1.80 -32.26 10.28
C GLN A 34 -1.68 -32.01 8.78
N VAL A 35 -1.24 -30.81 8.46
CA VAL A 35 -0.76 -30.48 7.12
C VAL A 35 0.53 -31.29 6.92
N ASP A 36 0.48 -32.29 6.06
CA ASP A 36 1.66 -32.97 5.61
C ASP A 36 2.48 -32.01 4.74
N THR A 37 3.52 -31.43 5.33
CA THR A 37 4.42 -30.47 4.66
C THR A 37 5.29 -31.14 3.58
N THR A 38 5.25 -32.45 3.43
CA THR A 38 6.02 -33.18 2.41
C THR A 38 5.35 -33.19 1.04
N SER A 39 4.07 -32.81 0.93
CA SER A 39 3.30 -32.82 -0.32
C SER A 39 3.32 -31.50 -1.10
N PHE A 40 4.17 -30.55 -0.74
CA PHE A 40 4.32 -29.26 -1.44
C PHE A 40 5.00 -29.33 -2.81
N ASN A 41 5.41 -30.49 -3.25
CA ASN A 41 5.89 -30.76 -4.60
C ASN A 41 4.71 -31.12 -5.51
N GLY A 42 3.91 -30.20 -5.88
CA GLY A 42 2.96 -30.08 -7.02
C GLY A 42 2.36 -31.34 -7.67
N ASN A 43 2.29 -32.49 -7.00
CA ASN A 43 1.67 -33.68 -7.58
C ASN A 43 0.70 -34.37 -6.62
N PRO A 44 -0.62 -34.26 -6.80
CA PRO A 44 -1.60 -34.98 -5.98
C PRO A 44 -1.71 -36.49 -6.24
N GLY A 45 -0.75 -37.13 -6.91
CA GLY A 45 -0.84 -38.52 -7.29
C GLY A 45 0.47 -39.35 -7.33
N GLY A 46 1.60 -38.81 -6.91
CA GLY A 46 2.88 -39.50 -6.95
C GLY A 46 3.23 -40.17 -5.63
N THR A 47 3.27 -41.51 -5.61
CA THR A 47 3.54 -42.35 -4.42
C THR A 47 5.02 -42.56 -4.10
N THR A 48 5.93 -41.80 -4.71
CA THR A 48 7.38 -41.81 -4.37
C THR A 48 7.94 -40.40 -4.49
N PRO A 49 8.54 -39.84 -3.41
CA PRO A 49 9.33 -38.61 -3.54
C PRO A 49 10.46 -38.87 -4.56
N PRO A 50 10.80 -37.92 -5.43
CA PRO A 50 12.03 -38.03 -6.21
C PRO A 50 13.19 -38.25 -5.26
N PRO A 51 14.23 -39.03 -5.63
CA PRO A 51 15.42 -39.19 -4.81
C PRO A 51 15.99 -37.80 -4.52
N ALA A 52 16.28 -37.52 -3.26
CA ALA A 52 16.84 -36.24 -2.84
C ALA A 52 18.04 -35.90 -3.74
N PRO A 53 18.10 -34.74 -4.38
CA PRO A 53 19.20 -34.34 -5.22
C PRO A 53 20.50 -34.40 -4.39
N SER A 54 21.43 -35.24 -4.80
CA SER A 54 22.67 -35.51 -4.05
C SER A 54 23.77 -34.47 -4.32
N SER A 55 23.44 -33.34 -4.93
CA SER A 55 24.40 -32.31 -5.33
C SER A 55 23.78 -30.91 -5.32
N ASN A 56 24.64 -29.88 -5.29
CA ASN A 56 24.27 -28.47 -5.41
C ASN A 56 23.64 -28.18 -6.79
N THR A 57 22.33 -28.45 -6.93
CA THR A 57 21.58 -28.38 -8.19
C THR A 57 20.51 -27.30 -8.05
N ALA A 58 20.49 -26.31 -8.95
CA ALA A 58 19.38 -25.37 -9.08
C ALA A 58 18.15 -26.14 -9.60
N LEU A 59 17.10 -26.27 -8.79
CA LEU A 59 15.98 -27.15 -9.08
C LEU A 59 15.03 -26.53 -10.13
N PHE A 60 14.82 -27.30 -11.21
CA PHE A 60 13.92 -26.88 -12.27
C PHE A 60 13.23 -28.09 -12.90
N ASN A 61 11.94 -28.27 -12.60
CA ASN A 61 11.19 -29.40 -13.14
C ASN A 61 9.72 -29.05 -13.33
N LEU A 62 9.29 -28.97 -14.58
CA LEU A 62 7.92 -28.63 -14.97
C LEU A 62 6.90 -29.69 -14.52
N SER A 63 7.29 -30.98 -14.56
CA SER A 63 6.37 -32.08 -14.26
C SER A 63 6.06 -32.20 -12.77
N THR A 64 6.99 -31.79 -11.91
CA THR A 64 6.81 -31.80 -10.45
C THR A 64 6.42 -30.43 -9.88
N GLY A 65 6.40 -29.38 -10.72
CA GLY A 65 6.15 -28.01 -10.28
C GLY A 65 7.30 -27.38 -9.49
N GLN A 66 8.50 -27.99 -9.51
CA GLN A 66 9.70 -27.38 -8.91
C GLN A 66 10.22 -26.29 -9.83
N LEU A 67 9.80 -25.08 -9.59
CA LEU A 67 10.10 -23.91 -10.42
C LEU A 67 10.54 -22.73 -9.52
N PRO A 68 11.39 -21.84 -10.04
CA PRO A 68 11.63 -20.57 -9.39
C PRO A 68 10.33 -19.79 -9.24
N PHE A 69 10.24 -18.98 -8.20
CA PHE A 69 9.13 -18.08 -8.02
C PHE A 69 9.65 -16.65 -7.78
N PRO A 70 9.14 -15.65 -8.53
CA PRO A 70 8.14 -15.71 -9.58
C PRO A 70 8.70 -16.23 -10.93
N THR A 71 7.80 -16.69 -11.81
CA THR A 71 8.18 -17.04 -13.20
C THR A 71 7.00 -16.85 -14.15
N ASP A 72 7.27 -16.37 -15.37
CA ASP A 72 6.25 -16.15 -16.42
C ASP A 72 5.58 -17.46 -16.90
N LEU A 73 6.11 -18.61 -16.52
CA LEU A 73 5.47 -19.90 -16.81
C LEU A 73 4.07 -20.02 -16.19
N TYR A 74 3.78 -19.28 -15.14
CA TYR A 74 2.45 -19.24 -14.52
C TYR A 74 1.40 -18.45 -15.30
N PHE A 75 1.75 -17.86 -16.45
CA PHE A 75 0.77 -17.32 -17.39
C PHE A 75 0.30 -18.33 -18.44
N ALA A 76 0.85 -19.54 -18.47
CA ALA A 76 0.52 -20.55 -19.47
C ALA A 76 -0.98 -20.84 -19.50
N GLY A 77 -1.63 -20.65 -20.66
CA GLY A 77 -3.07 -20.83 -20.85
C GLY A 77 -3.95 -19.67 -20.40
N SER A 78 -3.39 -18.54 -19.99
CA SER A 78 -4.16 -17.32 -19.68
C SER A 78 -4.85 -16.78 -20.95
N THR A 79 -6.10 -16.35 -20.80
CA THR A 79 -6.94 -15.78 -21.87
C THR A 79 -7.19 -14.29 -21.70
N ASP A 80 -6.91 -13.75 -20.53
CA ASP A 80 -7.14 -12.36 -20.17
C ASP A 80 -5.86 -11.59 -19.77
N GLY A 81 -4.70 -12.25 -19.85
CA GLY A 81 -3.41 -11.68 -19.49
C GLY A 81 -3.08 -11.71 -18.01
N THR A 82 -3.93 -12.35 -17.19
CA THR A 82 -3.64 -12.58 -15.77
C THR A 82 -2.87 -13.88 -15.53
N LEU A 83 -2.36 -14.08 -14.32
CA LEU A 83 -1.75 -15.35 -13.91
C LEU A 83 -2.78 -16.49 -14.02
N ASN A 84 -2.27 -17.72 -14.28
CA ASN A 84 -3.06 -18.94 -14.39
C ASN A 84 -2.37 -20.09 -13.65
N ILE A 85 -2.19 -19.88 -12.34
CA ILE A 85 -1.54 -20.87 -11.46
C ILE A 85 -2.50 -22.03 -11.22
N GLN A 86 -2.10 -23.27 -11.59
CA GLN A 86 -2.94 -24.46 -11.56
C GLN A 86 -2.26 -25.62 -10.80
N PRO A 87 -3.04 -26.48 -10.13
CA PRO A 87 -4.41 -26.25 -9.68
C PRO A 87 -4.43 -25.33 -8.48
N PRO A 88 -5.55 -24.64 -8.19
CA PRO A 88 -5.67 -23.90 -6.95
C PRO A 88 -5.52 -24.89 -5.79
N ASN A 89 -4.49 -24.69 -4.97
CA ASN A 89 -4.25 -25.55 -3.83
C ASN A 89 -5.10 -25.07 -2.65
N ALA A 90 -5.91 -25.95 -2.07
CA ALA A 90 -6.74 -25.63 -0.89
C ALA A 90 -5.90 -25.21 0.33
N VAL A 91 -4.61 -25.61 0.37
CA VAL A 91 -3.64 -25.21 1.40
C VAL A 91 -3.04 -23.82 1.15
N TRP A 92 -3.31 -23.20 -0.01
CA TRP A 92 -2.76 -21.92 -0.43
C TRP A 92 -3.89 -20.90 -0.67
N PRO A 93 -4.48 -20.32 0.37
CA PRO A 93 -5.72 -19.53 0.24
C PRO A 93 -5.60 -18.32 -0.68
N ASN A 94 -4.41 -17.72 -0.78
CA ASN A 94 -4.20 -16.53 -1.62
C ASN A 94 -3.88 -16.85 -3.08
N GLN A 95 -3.69 -18.11 -3.46
CA GLN A 95 -3.36 -18.47 -4.83
C GLN A 95 -4.44 -18.04 -5.82
N GLN A 96 -5.71 -18.20 -5.46
CA GLN A 96 -6.83 -17.74 -6.29
C GLN A 96 -6.79 -16.23 -6.56
N TYR A 97 -6.28 -15.43 -5.60
CA TYR A 97 -6.17 -13.99 -5.74
C TYR A 97 -4.97 -13.56 -6.59
N LEU A 98 -3.91 -14.38 -6.66
CA LEU A 98 -2.83 -14.17 -7.61
C LEU A 98 -3.34 -14.27 -9.05
N ASN A 99 -4.27 -15.17 -9.34
CA ASN A 99 -4.86 -15.32 -10.67
C ASN A 99 -5.76 -14.15 -11.10
N ALA A 100 -5.96 -13.15 -10.24
CA ALA A 100 -6.58 -11.87 -10.60
C ALA A 100 -5.57 -10.80 -11.05
N LEU A 101 -4.27 -11.13 -11.07
CA LEU A 101 -3.18 -10.17 -11.31
C LEU A 101 -2.55 -10.37 -12.69
N ASP A 102 -2.15 -9.27 -13.30
CA ASP A 102 -1.49 -9.24 -14.61
C ASP A 102 0.04 -9.37 -14.54
N GLY A 103 0.59 -9.68 -13.36
CA GLY A 103 2.02 -9.84 -13.12
C GLY A 103 2.34 -10.17 -11.66
N PHE A 104 3.62 -10.20 -11.37
CA PHE A 104 4.16 -10.50 -10.04
C PHE A 104 4.56 -9.23 -9.29
N SER A 105 4.76 -9.36 -7.99
CA SER A 105 5.11 -8.27 -7.10
C SER A 105 6.33 -7.47 -7.56
N THR A 106 6.26 -6.17 -7.33
CA THR A 106 7.41 -5.26 -7.47
C THR A 106 8.30 -5.24 -6.22
N THR A 107 7.83 -5.78 -5.09
CA THR A 107 8.50 -5.66 -3.78
C THR A 107 8.70 -6.97 -3.05
N ALA A 108 8.00 -8.05 -3.44
CA ALA A 108 8.13 -9.35 -2.82
C ALA A 108 9.45 -10.05 -3.18
N VAL A 109 9.82 -11.04 -2.36
CA VAL A 109 11.04 -11.80 -2.56
C VAL A 109 10.95 -12.74 -3.77
N ILE A 110 12.06 -12.89 -4.48
CA ILE A 110 12.27 -13.86 -5.55
C ILE A 110 13.01 -15.04 -4.93
N ARG A 111 12.57 -16.28 -5.19
CA ARG A 111 13.11 -17.49 -4.56
C ARG A 111 13.52 -18.52 -5.59
N GLU A 112 14.65 -19.17 -5.33
CA GLU A 112 15.10 -20.36 -6.03
C GLU A 112 15.59 -21.41 -5.05
N GLN A 113 15.14 -22.65 -5.20
CA GLN A 113 15.53 -23.76 -4.37
C GLN A 113 16.65 -24.58 -5.00
N PHE A 114 17.61 -24.99 -4.18
CA PHE A 114 18.71 -25.84 -4.55
C PHE A 114 18.63 -27.22 -3.85
N GLY A 115 19.26 -28.22 -4.42
CA GLY A 115 19.28 -29.56 -3.87
C GLY A 115 20.24 -29.76 -2.69
N GLY A 116 21.04 -28.77 -2.32
CA GLY A 116 22.01 -28.82 -1.22
C GLY A 116 22.12 -27.50 -0.47
N ALA A 117 22.72 -27.57 0.73
CA ALA A 117 22.96 -26.39 1.54
C ALA A 117 23.92 -25.41 0.85
N LEU A 118 23.52 -24.17 0.71
CA LEU A 118 24.27 -23.13 -0.01
C LEU A 118 25.25 -22.39 0.92
N ASP A 119 26.34 -21.90 0.32
CA ASP A 119 27.25 -20.94 0.93
C ASP A 119 26.83 -19.51 0.53
N PRO A 120 26.27 -18.69 1.46
CA PRO A 120 25.83 -17.34 1.13
C PRO A 120 26.97 -16.41 0.71
N THR A 121 28.23 -16.71 1.04
CA THR A 121 29.38 -15.89 0.61
C THR A 121 29.65 -16.02 -0.89
N SER A 122 29.06 -17.04 -1.53
CA SER A 122 29.14 -17.24 -2.98
C SER A 122 28.10 -16.42 -3.78
N PHE A 123 27.17 -15.72 -3.10
CA PHE A 123 26.19 -14.83 -3.74
C PHE A 123 26.85 -13.49 -4.09
N THR A 124 27.33 -13.40 -5.28
CA THR A 124 28.10 -12.25 -5.80
C THR A 124 27.40 -11.64 -7.03
N PRO A 125 27.75 -10.43 -7.45
CA PRO A 125 27.25 -9.85 -8.71
C PRO A 125 27.50 -10.70 -9.96
N ALA A 126 28.45 -11.64 -9.90
CA ALA A 126 28.76 -12.57 -11.00
C ALA A 126 27.99 -13.90 -10.91
N SER A 127 27.42 -14.22 -9.74
CA SER A 127 26.71 -15.49 -9.52
C SER A 127 25.19 -15.36 -9.47
N VAL A 128 24.68 -14.21 -9.03
CA VAL A 128 23.25 -13.88 -8.96
C VAL A 128 23.04 -12.56 -9.70
N ILE A 129 22.45 -12.59 -10.87
CA ILE A 129 22.32 -11.43 -11.76
C ILE A 129 20.84 -11.20 -12.05
N VAL A 130 20.35 -9.97 -11.86
CA VAL A 130 18.98 -9.57 -12.12
C VAL A 130 18.99 -8.42 -13.14
N ILE A 131 18.24 -8.57 -14.22
CA ILE A 131 18.28 -7.64 -15.37
C ILE A 131 16.86 -7.19 -15.68
N PRO A 132 16.59 -5.87 -15.78
CA PRO A 132 15.30 -5.39 -16.25
C PRO A 132 15.15 -5.66 -17.76
N VAL A 133 14.04 -6.28 -18.14
CA VAL A 133 13.75 -6.71 -19.51
C VAL A 133 12.35 -6.31 -19.95
N ALA A 134 12.18 -6.13 -21.25
CA ALA A 134 10.86 -6.04 -21.87
C ALA A 134 10.34 -7.46 -22.11
N THR A 135 9.08 -7.69 -21.74
CA THR A 135 8.36 -8.93 -22.00
C THR A 135 7.22 -8.66 -22.99
N ASP A 136 7.00 -9.59 -23.90
CA ASP A 136 5.82 -9.57 -24.77
C ASP A 136 4.57 -9.90 -23.93
N ASN A 137 3.56 -9.06 -23.99
CA ASN A 137 2.38 -9.20 -23.13
C ASN A 137 1.53 -10.44 -23.44
N LEU A 138 1.60 -10.97 -24.66
CA LEU A 138 0.84 -12.15 -25.08
C LEU A 138 1.58 -13.46 -24.79
N THR A 139 2.83 -13.51 -25.22
CA THR A 139 3.62 -14.76 -25.14
C THR A 139 4.50 -14.86 -23.89
N LYS A 140 4.66 -13.76 -23.17
CA LYS A 140 5.59 -13.59 -22.06
C LYS A 140 7.06 -13.84 -22.43
N ALA A 141 7.36 -13.84 -23.71
CA ALA A 141 8.75 -13.94 -24.18
C ALA A 141 9.55 -12.70 -23.80
N THR A 142 10.78 -12.89 -23.37
CA THR A 142 11.72 -11.79 -23.17
C THR A 142 12.17 -11.25 -24.52
N VAL A 143 11.83 -10.00 -24.83
CA VAL A 143 12.04 -9.41 -26.16
C VAL A 143 13.09 -8.29 -26.20
N GLY A 144 13.73 -7.99 -25.07
CA GLY A 144 14.81 -7.00 -25.01
C GLY A 144 15.24 -6.65 -23.61
N VAL A 145 16.34 -5.95 -23.49
CA VAL A 145 16.87 -5.41 -22.22
C VAL A 145 16.41 -3.96 -22.06
N LEU A 146 15.93 -3.58 -20.88
CA LEU A 146 15.47 -2.22 -20.56
C LEU A 146 16.53 -1.37 -19.85
N GLY A 147 17.55 -1.99 -19.24
CA GLY A 147 18.58 -1.28 -18.50
C GLY A 147 19.76 -2.18 -18.13
N ALA A 148 20.72 -1.62 -17.41
CA ALA A 148 21.83 -2.37 -16.87
C ALA A 148 21.35 -3.40 -15.81
N PRO A 149 22.14 -4.46 -15.53
CA PRO A 149 21.87 -5.33 -14.40
C PRO A 149 21.74 -4.55 -13.09
N LEU A 150 20.84 -4.97 -12.23
CA LEU A 150 20.65 -4.41 -10.90
C LEU A 150 21.92 -4.60 -10.04
N VAL A 151 22.17 -3.67 -9.14
CA VAL A 151 23.35 -3.62 -8.29
C VAL A 151 23.02 -4.22 -6.91
N PRO A 152 23.69 -5.34 -6.52
CA PRO A 152 23.54 -5.89 -5.16
C PRO A 152 23.92 -4.87 -4.09
N GLY A 153 23.14 -4.83 -3.01
CA GLY A 153 23.31 -3.87 -1.92
C GLY A 153 22.70 -2.48 -2.17
N THR A 154 22.34 -2.17 -3.43
CA THR A 154 21.64 -0.95 -3.81
C THR A 154 20.21 -1.25 -4.26
N ASP A 155 20.07 -2.15 -5.23
CA ASP A 155 18.76 -2.47 -5.83
C ASP A 155 18.15 -3.74 -5.22
N TYR A 156 18.98 -4.69 -4.81
CA TYR A 156 18.53 -5.93 -4.16
C TYR A 156 19.57 -6.50 -3.20
N THR A 157 19.12 -7.43 -2.35
CA THR A 157 20.01 -8.32 -1.59
C THR A 157 19.79 -9.76 -2.01
N ALA A 158 20.87 -10.57 -1.97
CA ALA A 158 20.80 -12.01 -2.13
C ALA A 158 21.26 -12.69 -0.84
N ALA A 159 20.40 -13.54 -0.26
CA ALA A 159 20.63 -14.19 1.02
C ALA A 159 20.03 -15.59 1.05
N LEU A 160 20.35 -16.36 2.09
CA LEU A 160 19.64 -17.60 2.38
C LEU A 160 18.28 -17.28 3.00
N ALA A 161 17.25 -18.00 2.58
CA ALA A 161 15.95 -17.96 3.24
C ALA A 161 16.08 -18.47 4.69
N THR A 162 15.35 -17.84 5.58
CA THR A 162 15.15 -18.34 6.94
C THR A 162 14.03 -19.39 6.90
N ASP A 163 14.38 -20.63 6.60
CA ASP A 163 13.41 -21.73 6.53
C ASP A 163 13.86 -22.90 7.40
N THR A 164 13.08 -23.19 8.43
CA THR A 164 13.38 -24.26 9.39
C THR A 164 13.04 -25.66 8.88
N ALA A 165 12.18 -25.77 7.86
CA ALA A 165 11.75 -27.05 7.31
C ALA A 165 12.69 -27.57 6.20
N VAL A 166 13.19 -26.65 5.35
CA VAL A 166 14.05 -27.00 4.19
C VAL A 166 15.52 -26.77 4.50
N GLY A 167 15.83 -25.92 5.48
CA GLY A 167 17.22 -25.55 5.80
C GLY A 167 17.82 -24.55 4.81
N PRO A 168 19.16 -24.40 4.75
CA PRO A 168 19.85 -23.37 3.99
C PRO A 168 19.95 -23.72 2.49
N GLN A 169 18.85 -24.11 1.85
CA GLN A 169 18.78 -24.55 0.45
C GLN A 169 18.05 -23.57 -0.47
N ILE A 170 17.52 -22.45 0.07
CA ILE A 170 16.76 -21.50 -0.71
C ILE A 170 17.54 -20.19 -0.82
N LEU A 171 17.83 -19.77 -2.05
CA LEU A 171 18.28 -18.41 -2.38
C LEU A 171 17.07 -17.48 -2.40
N GLU A 172 17.11 -16.42 -1.61
CA GLU A 172 16.20 -15.28 -1.68
C GLU A 172 16.90 -14.08 -2.29
N ILE A 173 16.25 -13.46 -3.28
CA ILE A 173 16.62 -12.17 -3.85
C ILE A 173 15.52 -11.19 -3.44
N THR A 174 15.87 -10.21 -2.60
CA THR A 174 14.91 -9.25 -2.03
C THR A 174 15.15 -7.88 -2.64
N PRO A 175 14.18 -7.29 -3.36
CA PRO A 175 14.24 -5.91 -3.81
C PRO A 175 14.35 -4.93 -2.63
N LEU A 176 15.25 -3.95 -2.69
CA LEU A 176 15.45 -2.90 -1.68
C LEU A 176 14.57 -1.68 -1.94
N HIS A 177 14.09 -1.53 -3.14
CA HIS A 177 13.06 -0.58 -3.56
C HIS A 177 12.14 -1.25 -4.58
N PRO A 178 10.98 -0.67 -4.93
CA PRO A 178 10.10 -1.27 -5.91
C PRO A 178 10.81 -1.50 -7.26
N LEU A 179 10.62 -2.69 -7.80
CA LEU A 179 10.97 -2.99 -9.19
C LEU A 179 10.03 -2.19 -10.11
N MET A 180 10.46 -1.92 -11.33
CA MET A 180 9.64 -1.22 -12.32
C MET A 180 8.35 -2.00 -12.60
N PRO A 181 7.16 -1.41 -12.40
CA PRO A 181 5.89 -2.06 -12.73
C PRO A 181 5.69 -2.14 -14.24
N SER A 182 4.87 -3.09 -14.68
CA SER A 182 4.31 -3.05 -16.04
C SER A 182 3.22 -1.98 -16.13
N THR A 183 3.07 -1.33 -17.27
CA THR A 183 2.00 -0.37 -17.51
C THR A 183 1.51 -0.42 -18.95
N CYS A 184 0.22 -0.14 -19.14
CA CYS A 184 -0.42 0.12 -20.44
C CYS A 184 -0.90 1.58 -20.54
N ILE A 185 -0.44 2.44 -19.66
CA ILE A 185 -0.71 3.88 -19.76
C ILE A 185 0.45 4.57 -20.49
N ALA A 186 0.11 5.33 -21.51
CA ALA A 186 1.06 6.17 -22.22
C ALA A 186 0.52 7.59 -22.32
N ASN A 187 1.31 8.59 -21.92
CA ASN A 187 0.91 10.00 -21.91
C ASN A 187 -0.42 10.24 -21.14
N GLY A 188 -0.63 9.55 -20.03
CA GLY A 188 -1.85 9.66 -19.22
C GLY A 188 -3.10 9.02 -19.81
N GLN A 189 -2.98 8.22 -20.86
CA GLN A 189 -4.09 7.52 -21.50
C GLN A 189 -3.86 6.02 -21.51
N SER A 190 -4.90 5.25 -21.14
CA SER A 190 -4.86 3.79 -21.24
C SER A 190 -4.79 3.37 -22.70
N LEU A 191 -3.80 2.55 -23.01
CA LEU A 191 -3.68 1.93 -24.32
C LEU A 191 -4.72 0.81 -24.48
N LEU A 192 -5.25 0.66 -25.69
CA LEU A 192 -6.05 -0.51 -26.02
C LEU A 192 -5.19 -1.78 -25.92
N PRO A 193 -5.76 -2.94 -25.58
CA PRO A 193 -5.00 -4.19 -25.42
C PRO A 193 -4.12 -4.56 -26.62
N ASP A 194 -4.55 -4.24 -27.85
CA ASP A 194 -3.79 -4.46 -29.09
C ASP A 194 -2.61 -3.47 -29.28
N LYS A 195 -2.55 -2.40 -28.52
CA LYS A 195 -1.47 -1.41 -28.50
C LYS A 195 -0.51 -1.59 -27.32
N CYS A 196 -0.97 -2.23 -26.27
CA CYS A 196 -0.14 -2.58 -25.12
C CYS A 196 0.56 -3.93 -25.33
N THR A 197 1.54 -3.97 -26.21
CA THR A 197 2.19 -5.21 -26.63
C THR A 197 3.35 -5.64 -25.76
N LYS A 198 3.88 -4.75 -24.90
CA LYS A 198 5.04 -5.03 -24.05
C LYS A 198 4.74 -4.69 -22.59
N GLY A 199 5.25 -5.54 -21.69
CA GLY A 199 5.33 -5.31 -20.26
C GLY A 199 6.77 -5.14 -19.81
N THR A 200 6.93 -4.78 -18.55
CA THR A 200 8.20 -4.78 -17.83
C THR A 200 8.36 -6.08 -17.08
N GLY A 201 9.54 -6.65 -17.13
CA GLY A 201 9.88 -7.85 -16.38
C GLY A 201 11.34 -7.86 -15.94
N TYR A 202 11.73 -8.94 -15.32
CA TYR A 202 13.09 -9.16 -14.87
C TYR A 202 13.56 -10.55 -15.28
N LEU A 203 14.77 -10.61 -15.81
CA LEU A 203 15.50 -11.84 -16.09
C LEU A 203 16.48 -12.10 -14.94
N VAL A 204 16.35 -13.23 -14.29
CA VAL A 204 17.31 -13.74 -13.30
C VAL A 204 18.23 -14.75 -13.95
N ILE A 205 19.53 -14.57 -13.77
CA ILE A 205 20.58 -15.48 -14.26
C ILE A 205 21.39 -15.96 -13.05
N LEU A 206 21.39 -17.28 -12.84
CA LEU A 206 22.17 -17.94 -11.81
C LEU A 206 23.33 -18.71 -12.47
N THR A 207 24.53 -18.54 -11.93
CA THR A 207 25.75 -19.17 -12.49
C THR A 207 26.34 -20.22 -11.55
N ASN A 208 27.28 -21.02 -12.06
CA ASN A 208 28.07 -21.98 -11.27
C ASN A 208 29.04 -21.30 -10.28
N GLY A 209 29.05 -19.96 -10.22
CA GLY A 209 29.66 -19.20 -9.14
C GLY A 209 29.01 -19.43 -7.78
N ILE A 210 27.70 -19.77 -7.76
CA ILE A 210 27.01 -20.23 -6.54
C ILE A 210 27.63 -21.56 -6.09
N LYS A 211 27.92 -21.65 -4.79
CA LYS A 211 28.56 -22.85 -4.20
C LYS A 211 27.72 -23.41 -3.06
N ASP A 212 27.88 -24.69 -2.80
CA ASP A 212 27.40 -25.32 -1.58
C ASP A 212 28.38 -25.07 -0.41
N ALA A 213 27.94 -25.46 0.80
CA ALA A 213 28.74 -25.31 2.02
C ALA A 213 30.07 -26.12 1.99
N SER A 214 30.25 -27.03 1.03
CA SER A 214 31.49 -27.79 0.78
C SER A 214 32.35 -27.16 -0.30
N GLY A 215 31.94 -26.04 -0.90
CA GLY A 215 32.68 -25.35 -1.97
C GLY A 215 32.41 -25.86 -3.37
N ASN A 216 31.49 -26.83 -3.55
CA ASN A 216 31.17 -27.38 -4.88
C ASN A 216 30.28 -26.36 -5.65
N ALA A 217 30.62 -26.18 -6.92
CA ALA A 217 29.86 -25.28 -7.80
C ALA A 217 28.45 -25.82 -8.07
N ALA A 218 27.49 -24.90 -8.17
CA ALA A 218 26.12 -25.23 -8.57
C ALA A 218 26.06 -25.83 -9.99
N LYS A 219 25.08 -26.68 -10.20
CA LYS A 219 24.80 -27.36 -11.48
C LYS A 219 23.35 -27.10 -11.90
N PRO A 220 23.05 -27.13 -13.21
CA PRO A 220 21.68 -27.15 -13.69
C PRO A 220 20.97 -28.44 -13.28
N ASP A 221 19.63 -28.34 -13.07
CA ASP A 221 18.77 -29.53 -13.04
C ASP A 221 18.86 -30.30 -14.37
N THR A 222 18.56 -31.60 -14.33
CA THR A 222 18.58 -32.44 -15.52
C THR A 222 17.70 -31.87 -16.63
N GLN A 223 16.48 -31.46 -16.32
CA GLN A 223 15.58 -30.92 -17.34
C GLN A 223 16.12 -29.61 -17.94
N TYR A 224 16.70 -28.72 -17.11
CA TYR A 224 17.31 -27.49 -17.61
C TYR A 224 18.59 -27.76 -18.43
N ALA A 225 19.37 -28.78 -18.06
CA ALA A 225 20.53 -29.21 -18.83
C ALA A 225 20.13 -29.78 -20.22
N ASP A 226 19.04 -30.56 -20.28
CA ASP A 226 18.48 -31.08 -21.52
C ASP A 226 17.97 -29.97 -22.44
N ILE A 227 17.33 -28.94 -21.88
CA ILE A 227 16.91 -27.71 -22.61
C ILE A 227 18.14 -27.03 -23.22
N LYS A 228 19.21 -26.83 -22.45
CA LYS A 228 20.45 -26.21 -22.94
C LYS A 228 21.10 -27.06 -24.05
N ALA A 229 21.06 -28.40 -23.94
CA ALA A 229 21.57 -29.29 -24.98
C ALA A 229 20.74 -29.21 -26.27
N ALA A 230 19.42 -29.15 -26.16
CA ALA A 230 18.52 -28.99 -27.31
C ALA A 230 18.75 -27.68 -28.09
N LEU A 231 19.12 -26.60 -27.40
CA LEU A 231 19.45 -25.30 -28.01
C LEU A 231 20.71 -25.36 -28.90
N GLN A 232 21.59 -26.34 -28.74
CA GLN A 232 22.73 -26.54 -29.64
C GLN A 232 22.26 -26.96 -31.05
N GLY A 233 21.08 -27.57 -31.20
CA GLY A 233 20.45 -27.90 -32.47
C GLY A 233 19.72 -26.75 -33.15
N GLY A 234 19.70 -25.56 -32.51
CA GLY A 234 19.05 -24.32 -33.02
C GLY A 234 18.00 -23.72 -32.08
N PRO A 235 17.67 -22.45 -32.26
CA PRO A 235 16.80 -21.69 -31.34
C PRO A 235 15.33 -22.16 -31.32
N THR A 236 14.90 -22.95 -32.30
CA THR A 236 13.54 -23.52 -32.35
C THR A 236 13.42 -24.84 -31.58
N CYS A 237 14.50 -25.33 -30.96
CA CYS A 237 14.56 -26.58 -30.18
C CYS A 237 13.91 -27.75 -30.91
N PRO A 238 14.37 -28.12 -32.12
CA PRO A 238 13.69 -29.10 -32.98
C PRO A 238 13.67 -30.53 -32.41
N SER A 239 14.55 -30.83 -31.43
CA SER A 239 14.58 -32.12 -30.73
C SER A 239 13.50 -32.28 -29.64
N ILE A 240 12.82 -31.17 -29.26
CA ILE A 240 11.77 -31.18 -28.24
C ILE A 240 10.39 -31.15 -28.89
N THR A 241 9.67 -32.28 -28.78
CA THR A 241 8.33 -32.44 -29.38
C THR A 241 7.19 -32.00 -28.47
N ASP A 242 7.38 -32.00 -27.16
CA ASP A 242 6.41 -31.44 -26.20
C ASP A 242 6.34 -29.94 -26.36
N LYS A 243 5.13 -29.43 -26.58
CA LYS A 243 4.89 -27.99 -26.88
C LYS A 243 5.25 -27.08 -25.73
N THR A 244 4.93 -27.47 -24.50
CA THR A 244 5.23 -26.67 -23.31
C THR A 244 6.74 -26.60 -23.10
N LEU A 245 7.40 -27.72 -23.10
CA LEU A 245 8.85 -27.80 -22.94
C LEU A 245 9.59 -27.09 -24.11
N ASN A 246 9.04 -27.15 -25.32
CA ASN A 246 9.61 -26.46 -26.48
C ASN A 246 9.50 -24.92 -26.29
N GLY A 247 8.36 -24.42 -25.79
CA GLY A 247 8.21 -23.01 -25.45
C GLY A 247 9.22 -22.54 -24.38
N VAL A 248 9.41 -23.33 -23.33
CA VAL A 248 10.42 -23.05 -22.28
C VAL A 248 11.84 -23.07 -22.88
N CYS A 249 12.12 -24.00 -23.80
CA CYS A 249 13.41 -24.04 -24.46
C CYS A 249 13.68 -22.79 -25.31
N GLN A 250 12.71 -22.32 -26.07
CA GLN A 250 12.84 -21.08 -26.86
C GLN A 250 13.04 -19.86 -25.94
N LEU A 251 12.27 -19.76 -24.84
CA LEU A 251 12.45 -18.70 -23.84
C LEU A 251 13.86 -18.75 -23.23
N THR A 252 14.33 -19.93 -22.84
CA THR A 252 15.70 -20.13 -22.34
C THR A 252 16.74 -19.71 -23.38
N GLY A 253 16.50 -19.99 -24.67
CA GLY A 253 17.35 -19.54 -25.77
C GLY A 253 17.50 -18.02 -25.82
N ALA A 254 16.40 -17.28 -25.69
CA ALA A 254 16.42 -15.83 -25.62
C ALA A 254 17.20 -15.32 -24.39
N HIS A 255 17.02 -15.94 -23.23
CA HIS A 255 17.74 -15.60 -22.01
C HIS A 255 19.27 -15.81 -22.17
N LEU A 256 19.68 -16.94 -22.75
CA LEU A 256 21.11 -17.23 -22.99
C LEU A 256 21.73 -16.29 -24.03
N GLN A 257 20.97 -15.81 -25.02
CA GLN A 257 21.44 -14.77 -25.94
C GLN A 257 21.69 -13.45 -25.22
N ILE A 258 20.78 -13.01 -24.35
CA ILE A 258 20.96 -11.82 -23.51
C ILE A 258 22.19 -11.99 -22.62
N ALA A 259 22.33 -13.14 -21.95
CA ALA A 259 23.48 -13.44 -21.11
C ALA A 259 24.81 -13.36 -21.90
N SER A 260 24.84 -13.91 -23.12
CA SER A 260 26.01 -13.86 -23.99
C SER A 260 26.35 -12.44 -24.42
N ALA A 261 25.32 -11.61 -24.71
CA ALA A 261 25.52 -10.20 -25.04
C ALA A 261 26.09 -9.38 -23.89
N LEU A 262 25.87 -9.83 -22.66
CA LEU A 262 26.46 -9.25 -21.43
C LEU A 262 27.84 -9.85 -21.10
N GLY A 263 28.39 -10.69 -21.98
CA GLY A 263 29.72 -11.31 -21.79
C GLY A 263 29.72 -12.53 -20.88
N LEU A 264 28.57 -13.05 -20.48
CA LEU A 264 28.46 -14.27 -19.68
C LEU A 264 28.63 -15.50 -20.57
N ASN A 265 29.40 -16.48 -20.09
CA ASN A 265 29.53 -17.76 -20.78
C ASN A 265 28.30 -18.64 -20.48
N PRO A 266 27.47 -19.03 -21.48
CA PRO A 266 26.34 -19.91 -21.29
C PRO A 266 26.66 -21.26 -20.62
N ALA A 267 27.87 -21.76 -20.75
CA ALA A 267 28.31 -23.00 -20.09
C ALA A 267 28.29 -22.87 -18.55
N ASN A 268 28.53 -21.68 -18.03
CA ASN A 268 28.54 -21.38 -16.59
C ASN A 268 27.16 -21.11 -16.01
N ILE A 269 26.12 -20.96 -16.84
CA ILE A 269 24.78 -20.67 -16.38
C ILE A 269 24.07 -21.94 -15.92
N VAL A 270 23.58 -21.95 -14.68
CA VAL A 270 22.90 -23.10 -14.08
C VAL A 270 21.38 -22.98 -14.19
N LEU A 271 20.84 -21.75 -14.19
CA LEU A 271 19.42 -21.49 -14.37
C LEU A 271 19.20 -20.07 -14.88
N THR A 272 18.20 -19.89 -15.76
CA THR A 272 17.61 -18.58 -16.08
C THR A 272 16.10 -18.67 -16.00
N PHE A 273 15.48 -17.63 -15.50
CA PHE A 273 14.03 -17.47 -15.53
C PHE A 273 13.66 -15.99 -15.59
N SER A 274 12.51 -15.70 -16.18
CA SER A 274 11.96 -14.35 -16.22
C SER A 274 10.60 -14.29 -15.57
N PHE A 275 10.25 -13.09 -15.13
CA PHE A 275 8.91 -12.77 -14.64
C PHE A 275 8.52 -11.34 -15.02
N THR A 276 7.23 -11.16 -15.33
CA THR A 276 6.62 -9.88 -15.63
C THR A 276 6.07 -9.27 -14.34
N THR A 277 6.32 -7.99 -14.10
CA THR A 277 5.80 -7.28 -12.93
C THR A 277 4.33 -6.88 -13.11
N VAL A 278 3.59 -6.83 -12.00
CA VAL A 278 2.20 -6.37 -11.96
C VAL A 278 2.11 -4.88 -12.29
N SER A 279 0.99 -4.47 -12.86
CA SER A 279 0.64 -3.03 -12.96
C SER A 279 0.20 -2.52 -11.58
N THR A 280 0.80 -1.42 -11.14
CA THR A 280 0.49 -0.84 -9.83
C THR A 280 -0.40 0.40 -9.95
N THR A 281 -0.13 1.29 -10.90
CA THR A 281 -0.78 2.60 -10.99
C THR A 281 -1.94 2.66 -11.97
N ASP A 282 -1.96 1.80 -13.00
CA ASP A 282 -2.85 1.88 -14.18
C ASP A 282 -4.34 2.03 -13.82
N THR A 283 -4.81 1.28 -12.82
CA THR A 283 -6.22 1.33 -12.40
C THR A 283 -6.58 2.69 -11.80
N LEU A 284 -5.74 3.23 -10.91
CA LEU A 284 -6.00 4.53 -10.27
C LEU A 284 -5.75 5.70 -11.25
N GLU A 285 -4.76 5.60 -12.14
CA GLU A 285 -4.54 6.62 -13.19
C GLU A 285 -5.72 6.69 -14.15
N ALA A 286 -6.22 5.53 -14.63
CA ALA A 286 -7.40 5.48 -15.48
C ALA A 286 -8.64 6.03 -14.77
N LEU A 287 -8.79 5.71 -13.47
CA LEU A 287 -9.87 6.22 -12.66
C LEU A 287 -9.75 7.73 -12.45
N SER A 288 -8.56 8.23 -12.11
CA SER A 288 -8.33 9.68 -11.99
C SER A 288 -8.70 10.43 -13.25
N ALA A 289 -8.31 9.93 -14.42
CA ALA A 289 -8.64 10.55 -15.70
C ALA A 289 -10.17 10.66 -15.97
N THR A 290 -10.98 9.83 -15.31
CA THR A 290 -12.44 9.75 -15.52
C THR A 290 -13.27 10.24 -14.35
N THR A 291 -12.67 10.44 -13.17
CA THR A 291 -13.38 10.91 -11.97
C THR A 291 -13.94 12.32 -12.19
N GLN A 292 -15.22 12.48 -11.87
CA GLN A 292 -15.94 13.75 -11.97
C GLN A 292 -16.34 14.25 -10.58
N PRO A 293 -16.46 15.57 -10.36
CA PRO A 293 -17.07 16.12 -9.17
C PRO A 293 -18.44 15.52 -8.89
N ARG A 294 -18.76 15.31 -7.63
CA ARG A 294 -20.04 14.77 -7.17
C ARG A 294 -20.75 15.72 -6.22
N ALA A 295 -22.02 15.44 -5.97
CA ALA A 295 -22.82 16.26 -5.04
C ALA A 295 -22.22 16.18 -3.63
N ILE A 296 -21.88 17.35 -3.10
CA ILE A 296 -21.47 17.57 -1.72
C ILE A 296 -22.39 18.64 -1.12
N ALA A 297 -22.91 18.41 0.07
CA ALA A 297 -23.75 19.36 0.80
C ALA A 297 -23.35 19.36 2.27
N VAL A 298 -23.24 20.55 2.85
CA VAL A 298 -22.90 20.71 4.26
C VAL A 298 -23.85 21.71 4.92
N GLN A 299 -23.99 21.62 6.25
CA GLN A 299 -24.73 22.59 7.06
C GLN A 299 -24.01 22.81 8.38
N HIS A 300 -24.13 24.04 8.90
CA HIS A 300 -23.65 24.45 10.22
C HIS A 300 -24.81 24.51 11.18
N PRO A 301 -24.95 23.62 12.15
CA PRO A 301 -25.92 23.72 13.23
C PRO A 301 -25.57 24.90 14.15
N PRO A 302 -26.54 25.71 14.59
CA PRO A 302 -26.29 26.89 15.43
C PRO A 302 -25.51 26.56 16.70
N GLY A 303 -24.39 27.26 16.93
CA GLY A 303 -23.53 27.07 18.10
C GLY A 303 -22.67 25.79 18.08
N PHE A 304 -22.63 25.07 16.97
CA PHE A 304 -21.82 23.88 16.84
C PHE A 304 -20.38 24.28 16.48
N THR A 305 -19.53 24.40 17.50
CA THR A 305 -18.10 24.76 17.40
C THR A 305 -17.24 23.65 17.96
N THR A 306 -15.92 23.72 17.79
CA THR A 306 -14.98 22.78 18.41
C THR A 306 -15.12 22.71 19.93
N ALA A 307 -15.46 23.84 20.62
CA ALA A 307 -15.73 23.84 22.06
C ALA A 307 -17.00 23.07 22.46
N ALA A 308 -17.87 22.74 21.52
CA ALA A 308 -19.11 22.01 21.79
C ALA A 308 -18.92 20.47 21.77
N ILE A 309 -17.73 19.98 21.45
CA ILE A 309 -17.45 18.53 21.36
C ILE A 309 -17.39 17.91 22.75
N PRO A 310 -18.28 16.95 23.07
CA PRO A 310 -18.35 16.34 24.40
C PRO A 310 -17.05 15.61 24.77
N GLY A 311 -16.64 15.74 26.03
CA GLY A 311 -15.46 15.04 26.56
C GLY A 311 -14.12 15.64 26.17
N HIS A 312 -14.09 16.75 25.46
CA HIS A 312 -12.90 17.49 25.05
C HIS A 312 -12.94 18.94 25.55
N SER A 313 -11.78 19.58 25.63
CA SER A 313 -11.61 20.97 26.03
C SER A 313 -10.92 21.76 24.91
N PHE A 314 -11.54 21.76 23.72
CA PHE A 314 -11.03 22.52 22.59
C PHE A 314 -11.29 24.02 22.75
N PRO A 315 -10.41 24.89 22.23
CA PRO A 315 -10.55 26.35 22.34
C PRO A 315 -11.82 26.94 21.73
N GLY A 316 -12.39 26.30 20.70
CA GLY A 316 -13.62 26.81 20.06
C GLY A 316 -13.34 27.81 18.93
N HIS A 317 -12.19 27.73 18.28
CA HIS A 317 -11.77 28.64 17.23
C HIS A 317 -12.37 28.32 15.85
N ALA A 318 -13.09 27.19 15.74
CA ALA A 318 -13.74 26.79 14.50
C ALA A 318 -15.22 26.46 14.68
N ASP A 319 -16.02 26.88 13.72
CA ASP A 319 -17.39 26.43 13.51
C ASP A 319 -17.38 25.07 12.81
N LEU A 320 -18.21 24.14 13.29
CA LEU A 320 -18.29 22.80 12.74
C LEU A 320 -19.45 22.63 11.78
N TYR A 321 -19.22 21.99 10.67
CA TYR A 321 -20.21 21.68 9.64
C TYR A 321 -20.27 20.15 9.48
N VAL A 322 -21.48 19.61 9.48
CA VAL A 322 -21.74 18.23 9.08
C VAL A 322 -22.28 18.21 7.66
N GLY A 323 -21.94 17.16 6.93
CA GLY A 323 -22.33 17.09 5.53
C GLY A 323 -22.38 15.68 4.97
N VAL A 324 -22.66 15.63 3.68
CA VAL A 324 -22.78 14.41 2.89
C VAL A 324 -22.09 14.60 1.55
N LEU A 325 -21.25 13.65 1.17
CA LEU A 325 -20.67 13.52 -0.16
C LEU A 325 -21.25 12.28 -0.84
N THR A 326 -21.64 12.39 -2.10
CA THR A 326 -21.97 11.22 -2.92
C THR A 326 -20.70 10.71 -3.59
N ILE A 327 -20.41 9.41 -3.48
CA ILE A 327 -19.24 8.77 -4.09
C ILE A 327 -19.61 7.57 -4.95
N PRO A 328 -18.88 7.28 -6.03
CA PRO A 328 -18.93 5.96 -6.67
C PRO A 328 -18.27 4.93 -5.73
N TYR A 329 -18.97 3.84 -5.46
CA TYR A 329 -18.45 2.76 -4.64
C TYR A 329 -18.17 1.54 -5.52
N TYR A 330 -16.96 1.06 -5.53
CA TYR A 330 -16.49 0.00 -6.42
C TYR A 330 -16.36 -1.36 -5.72
N LEU A 331 -16.39 -1.36 -4.38
CA LEU A 331 -16.49 -2.55 -3.54
C LEU A 331 -17.95 -3.04 -3.49
N SER A 332 -18.30 -3.89 -2.54
CA SER A 332 -19.68 -4.36 -2.34
C SER A 332 -20.27 -3.82 -1.05
N ALA A 333 -21.33 -3.02 -1.12
CA ALA A 333 -22.04 -2.54 0.07
C ALA A 333 -22.88 -3.64 0.75
N SER A 334 -23.25 -4.69 0.01
CA SER A 334 -24.01 -5.84 0.54
C SER A 334 -23.11 -6.97 1.07
N ASP A 335 -21.83 -6.96 0.72
CA ASP A 335 -20.80 -7.89 1.21
C ASP A 335 -19.48 -7.14 1.39
N PRO A 336 -19.38 -6.24 2.37
CA PRO A 336 -18.26 -5.32 2.51
C PRO A 336 -16.94 -6.00 2.89
N LEU A 337 -16.99 -7.25 3.35
CA LEU A 337 -15.81 -8.03 3.74
C LEU A 337 -15.18 -8.81 2.60
N ASN A 338 -15.94 -9.14 1.53
CA ASN A 338 -15.45 -9.98 0.44
C ASN A 338 -15.48 -9.28 -0.92
N GLY A 339 -16.14 -8.12 -1.02
CA GLY A 339 -16.18 -7.35 -2.25
C GLY A 339 -14.81 -6.79 -2.64
N TYR A 340 -14.45 -6.87 -3.92
CA TYR A 340 -13.28 -6.21 -4.50
C TYR A 340 -13.65 -5.58 -5.85
N TRP A 341 -12.75 -4.80 -6.44
CA TRP A 341 -13.04 -4.06 -7.67
C TRP A 341 -13.11 -4.95 -8.89
N HIS A 342 -14.17 -4.78 -9.66
CA HIS A 342 -14.40 -5.45 -10.94
C HIS A 342 -14.44 -4.43 -12.07
N ALA A 343 -13.78 -4.78 -13.16
CA ALA A 343 -13.88 -4.09 -14.45
C ALA A 343 -15.04 -4.68 -15.29
N PRO A 344 -15.42 -4.08 -16.42
CA PRO A 344 -16.32 -4.72 -17.39
C PRO A 344 -15.74 -6.05 -17.88
N PRO A 345 -16.60 -6.99 -18.37
CA PRO A 345 -16.11 -8.22 -18.97
C PRO A 345 -15.03 -7.99 -20.04
N PHE A 346 -13.89 -8.67 -19.89
CA PHE A 346 -12.75 -8.47 -20.78
C PHE A 346 -13.08 -8.82 -22.24
N PRO A 347 -12.65 -8.06 -23.23
CA PRO A 347 -13.05 -8.30 -24.63
C PRO A 347 -12.72 -9.69 -25.17
N LEU A 348 -11.59 -10.26 -24.78
CA LEU A 348 -11.12 -11.58 -25.24
C LEU A 348 -11.57 -12.73 -24.34
N ASP A 349 -11.91 -12.45 -23.07
CA ASP A 349 -12.47 -13.42 -22.13
C ASP A 349 -13.62 -12.78 -21.33
N LYS A 350 -14.86 -13.05 -21.76
CA LYS A 350 -16.05 -12.46 -21.15
C LYS A 350 -16.32 -12.92 -19.71
N THR A 351 -15.61 -13.93 -19.22
CA THR A 351 -15.73 -14.41 -17.84
C THR A 351 -14.81 -13.64 -16.89
N SER A 352 -13.75 -13.01 -17.41
CA SER A 352 -12.82 -12.19 -16.62
C SER A 352 -13.35 -10.76 -16.45
N THR A 353 -13.36 -10.31 -15.20
CA THR A 353 -13.72 -8.94 -14.79
C THR A 353 -12.65 -8.32 -13.88
N TYR A 354 -11.42 -8.83 -13.92
CA TYR A 354 -10.34 -8.31 -13.08
C TYR A 354 -9.87 -6.93 -13.54
N THR A 355 -9.57 -6.06 -12.57
CA THR A 355 -8.91 -4.78 -12.83
C THR A 355 -7.41 -5.01 -13.05
N THR A 356 -6.99 -4.85 -14.28
CA THR A 356 -5.60 -5.07 -14.75
C THR A 356 -5.18 -3.91 -15.66
N ARG A 357 -3.90 -3.84 -16.06
CA ARG A 357 -3.45 -2.85 -17.07
C ARG A 357 -4.19 -2.96 -18.40
N PHE A 358 -4.73 -4.15 -18.70
CA PHE A 358 -5.49 -4.39 -19.95
C PHE A 358 -6.96 -4.02 -19.84
N ASN A 359 -7.48 -3.90 -18.60
CA ASN A 359 -8.86 -3.57 -18.27
C ASN A 359 -8.91 -2.74 -16.96
N PRO A 360 -8.39 -1.49 -16.99
CA PRO A 360 -8.06 -0.80 -15.75
C PRO A 360 -9.24 -0.13 -15.03
N LEU A 361 -10.34 0.18 -15.75
CA LEU A 361 -11.44 0.94 -15.15
C LEU A 361 -12.41 0.06 -14.37
N PRO A 362 -12.57 0.28 -13.04
CA PRO A 362 -13.57 -0.44 -12.26
C PRO A 362 -15.00 0.04 -12.57
N VAL A 363 -15.97 -0.85 -12.37
CA VAL A 363 -17.40 -0.54 -12.45
C VAL A 363 -17.94 -0.23 -11.06
N ALA A 364 -18.56 0.95 -10.89
CA ALA A 364 -19.22 1.28 -9.64
C ALA A 364 -20.40 0.32 -9.37
N THR A 365 -20.42 -0.29 -8.20
CA THR A 365 -21.50 -1.17 -7.75
C THR A 365 -22.66 -0.39 -7.15
N ALA A 366 -22.37 0.81 -6.62
CA ALA A 366 -23.34 1.71 -6.01
C ALA A 366 -22.86 3.16 -6.07
N MET A 367 -23.79 4.08 -5.86
CA MET A 367 -23.52 5.47 -5.49
C MET A 367 -23.87 5.62 -4.01
N LEU A 368 -22.86 5.75 -3.16
CA LEU A 368 -23.06 5.88 -1.73
C LEU A 368 -23.03 7.36 -1.29
N LYS A 369 -23.86 7.69 -0.33
CA LYS A 369 -23.68 8.91 0.48
C LYS A 369 -22.80 8.57 1.66
N ILE A 370 -21.76 9.36 1.88
CA ILE A 370 -20.83 9.21 3.01
C ILE A 370 -20.82 10.49 3.85
N PRO A 371 -20.56 10.40 5.16
CA PRO A 371 -20.46 11.58 6.01
C PRO A 371 -19.23 12.43 5.65
N VAL A 372 -19.38 13.74 5.76
CA VAL A 372 -18.29 14.72 5.67
C VAL A 372 -18.34 15.62 6.90
N LEU A 373 -17.19 15.93 7.47
CA LEU A 373 -17.05 16.86 8.59
C LEU A 373 -16.11 17.99 8.17
N LEU A 374 -16.50 19.24 8.47
CA LEU A 374 -15.66 20.41 8.21
C LEU A 374 -15.50 21.26 9.47
N SER A 375 -14.37 21.95 9.57
CA SER A 375 -14.16 23.06 10.50
C SER A 375 -13.83 24.33 9.71
N VAL A 376 -14.49 25.43 10.05
CA VAL A 376 -14.35 26.73 9.39
C VAL A 376 -13.93 27.77 10.44
N PRO A 377 -12.90 28.61 10.18
CA PRO A 377 -12.47 29.65 11.11
C PRO A 377 -13.64 30.56 11.54
N ASN A 378 -13.78 30.80 12.83
CA ASN A 378 -14.81 31.69 13.39
C ASN A 378 -14.20 32.94 14.02
N ALA A 379 -15.05 33.77 14.64
CA ALA A 379 -14.63 35.02 15.25
C ALA A 379 -13.64 34.88 16.42
N SER A 380 -13.55 33.68 17.01
CA SER A 380 -12.61 33.38 18.11
C SER A 380 -11.23 32.93 17.61
N SER A 381 -11.11 32.61 16.31
CA SER A 381 -9.81 32.25 15.74
C SER A 381 -8.90 33.46 15.62
N ALA A 382 -7.57 33.22 15.61
CA ALA A 382 -6.58 34.29 15.50
C ALA A 382 -6.71 35.08 14.18
N MET A 383 -7.17 34.46 13.10
CA MET A 383 -7.41 35.08 11.80
C MET A 383 -8.83 35.63 11.64
N GLY A 384 -9.72 35.37 12.61
CA GLY A 384 -11.14 35.79 12.57
C GLY A 384 -11.98 35.01 11.55
N ALA A 385 -13.25 35.41 11.41
CA ALA A 385 -14.25 34.75 10.55
C ALA A 385 -14.30 35.28 9.11
N THR A 386 -13.39 36.16 8.71
CA THR A 386 -13.42 36.79 7.38
C THR A 386 -12.50 36.03 6.42
N PRO A 387 -13.07 35.41 5.35
CA PRO A 387 -12.25 34.70 4.37
C PRO A 387 -11.31 35.67 3.62
N PRO A 388 -10.14 35.19 3.18
CA PRO A 388 -9.30 35.91 2.23
C PRO A 388 -10.08 36.24 0.92
N ALA A 389 -9.60 37.21 0.14
CA ALA A 389 -10.30 37.67 -1.07
C ALA A 389 -10.61 36.54 -2.07
N ASN A 390 -9.74 35.57 -2.19
CA ASN A 390 -9.92 34.39 -3.05
C ASN A 390 -10.73 33.24 -2.40
N GLY A 391 -11.01 33.34 -1.11
CA GLY A 391 -11.65 32.29 -0.32
C GLY A 391 -10.70 31.62 0.68
N TRP A 392 -11.25 30.71 1.47
CA TRP A 392 -10.50 29.92 2.44
C TRP A 392 -9.63 28.86 1.76
N PRO A 393 -8.36 28.73 2.10
CA PRO A 393 -7.61 27.52 1.81
C PRO A 393 -8.22 26.32 2.54
N VAL A 394 -8.04 25.12 2.01
CA VAL A 394 -8.59 23.87 2.57
C VAL A 394 -7.49 22.87 2.82
N ALA A 395 -7.49 22.23 3.98
CA ALA A 395 -6.74 21.02 4.29
C ALA A 395 -7.70 19.82 4.31
N ILE A 396 -7.54 18.87 3.40
CA ILE A 396 -8.21 17.58 3.48
C ILE A 396 -7.43 16.72 4.47
N PHE A 397 -8.07 16.37 5.59
CA PHE A 397 -7.49 15.51 6.61
C PHE A 397 -8.03 14.09 6.48
N GLN A 398 -7.14 13.10 6.45
CA GLN A 398 -7.49 11.69 6.45
C GLN A 398 -6.93 10.99 7.68
N HIS A 399 -7.81 10.39 8.45
CA HIS A 399 -7.49 9.65 9.69
C HIS A 399 -6.74 8.33 9.43
N GLY A 400 -6.10 7.80 10.48
CA GLY A 400 -5.47 6.48 10.50
C GLY A 400 -6.46 5.33 10.74
N ILE A 401 -5.93 4.09 10.76
CA ILE A 401 -6.72 2.91 11.12
C ILE A 401 -7.31 3.10 12.53
N THR A 402 -8.50 2.52 12.76
CA THR A 402 -9.29 2.66 14.00
C THR A 402 -9.85 4.07 14.26
N GLY A 403 -9.47 5.06 13.45
CA GLY A 403 -9.97 6.42 13.53
C GLY A 403 -11.29 6.64 12.81
N SER A 404 -11.75 7.88 12.84
CA SER A 404 -12.86 8.39 12.04
C SER A 404 -12.58 9.83 11.64
N ARG A 405 -13.46 10.43 10.84
CA ARG A 405 -13.43 11.86 10.50
C ARG A 405 -13.29 12.78 11.72
N GLU A 406 -13.69 12.32 12.92
CA GLU A 406 -13.61 13.07 14.16
C GLU A 406 -12.18 13.38 14.59
N TYR A 407 -11.18 12.59 14.15
CA TYR A 407 -9.78 12.87 14.47
C TYR A 407 -9.29 14.22 13.95
N MET A 408 -10.01 14.83 12.99
CA MET A 408 -9.72 16.20 12.57
C MET A 408 -9.84 17.24 13.68
N PHE A 409 -10.61 16.98 14.75
CA PHE A 409 -10.75 17.95 15.85
C PHE A 409 -9.42 18.31 16.49
N ALA A 410 -8.47 17.39 16.51
CA ALA A 410 -7.13 17.65 17.02
C ALA A 410 -6.37 18.74 16.24
N LEU A 411 -6.76 19.02 15.01
CA LEU A 411 -6.14 19.98 14.11
C LEU A 411 -7.02 21.21 13.83
N ALA A 412 -8.32 21.09 14.11
CA ALA A 412 -9.32 22.07 13.68
C ALA A 412 -9.05 23.50 14.16
N ASP A 413 -8.74 23.67 15.45
CA ASP A 413 -8.48 25.00 16.01
C ASP A 413 -7.14 25.58 15.56
N SER A 414 -6.09 24.74 15.42
CA SER A 414 -4.78 25.17 14.91
C SER A 414 -4.87 25.64 13.46
N PHE A 415 -5.62 24.94 12.62
CA PHE A 415 -5.88 25.37 11.24
C PHE A 415 -6.79 26.60 11.18
N ALA A 416 -7.81 26.69 12.04
CA ALA A 416 -8.66 27.88 12.12
C ALA A 416 -7.87 29.13 12.48
N ASP A 417 -6.92 29.03 13.42
CA ASP A 417 -6.01 30.12 13.78
C ASP A 417 -5.09 30.54 12.64
N SER A 418 -4.83 29.67 11.69
CA SER A 418 -4.08 29.96 10.46
C SER A 418 -4.97 30.40 9.28
N GLY A 419 -6.29 30.48 9.48
CA GLY A 419 -7.25 30.86 8.45
C GLY A 419 -7.50 29.78 7.41
N THR A 420 -7.44 28.50 7.79
CA THR A 420 -7.60 27.33 6.90
C THR A 420 -8.82 26.50 7.33
N VAL A 421 -9.64 26.09 6.39
CA VAL A 421 -10.73 25.13 6.57
C VAL A 421 -10.17 23.71 6.59
N VAL A 422 -10.63 22.85 7.50
CA VAL A 422 -10.32 21.43 7.45
C VAL A 422 -11.55 20.65 6.97
N VAL A 423 -11.33 19.64 6.14
CA VAL A 423 -12.38 18.72 5.65
C VAL A 423 -11.91 17.29 5.88
N ALA A 424 -12.78 16.45 6.44
CA ALA A 424 -12.49 15.04 6.69
C ALA A 424 -13.64 14.13 6.26
N ILE A 425 -13.28 12.95 5.76
CA ILE A 425 -14.17 11.80 5.48
C ILE A 425 -13.66 10.55 6.15
N ASP A 426 -14.51 9.54 6.24
CA ASP A 426 -14.08 8.21 6.73
C ASP A 426 -13.54 7.35 5.60
N LEU A 427 -12.53 6.54 5.89
CA LEU A 427 -12.05 5.45 5.01
C LEU A 427 -13.12 4.34 4.92
N PRO A 428 -13.08 3.45 3.92
CA PRO A 428 -13.92 2.25 3.91
C PRO A 428 -13.85 1.50 5.24
N LEU A 429 -14.98 0.99 5.71
CA LEU A 429 -15.11 0.22 6.96
C LEU A 429 -14.72 0.99 8.24
N HIS A 430 -14.65 2.34 8.16
CA HIS A 430 -14.42 3.22 9.30
C HIS A 430 -15.64 4.12 9.54
N GLY A 431 -15.70 4.78 10.69
CA GLY A 431 -16.76 5.74 11.01
C GLY A 431 -17.05 5.85 12.49
N VAL A 432 -18.10 6.59 12.82
CA VAL A 432 -18.60 6.70 14.18
C VAL A 432 -19.44 5.46 14.52
N THR A 433 -19.05 4.74 15.57
CA THR A 433 -19.67 3.45 15.95
C THR A 433 -20.63 3.55 17.12
N ASN A 434 -20.56 4.65 17.89
CA ASN A 434 -21.51 4.92 18.96
C ASN A 434 -22.75 5.61 18.40
N THR A 435 -23.88 4.92 18.33
CA THR A 435 -25.14 5.46 17.80
C THR A 435 -25.72 6.62 18.62
N ALA A 436 -25.26 6.83 19.86
CA ALA A 436 -25.62 7.98 20.70
C ALA A 436 -24.70 9.19 20.48
N ASP A 437 -23.67 9.06 19.71
CA ASP A 437 -22.75 10.16 19.38
C ASP A 437 -23.48 11.22 18.53
N PRO A 438 -23.31 12.53 18.83
CA PRO A 438 -23.90 13.60 18.02
C PRO A 438 -23.49 13.57 16.56
N LEU A 439 -22.34 12.98 16.23
CA LEU A 439 -21.82 12.89 14.86
C LEU A 439 -22.19 11.60 14.13
N TYR A 440 -22.86 10.65 14.79
CA TYR A 440 -23.33 9.45 14.11
C TYR A 440 -24.31 9.80 12.99
N ALA A 441 -23.93 9.54 11.75
CA ALA A 441 -24.63 10.06 10.57
C ALA A 441 -25.82 9.19 10.19
N SER A 442 -26.97 9.50 10.72
CA SER A 442 -28.24 8.79 10.45
C SER A 442 -29.36 9.74 10.10
N ALA A 443 -30.42 9.25 9.45
CA ALA A 443 -31.61 10.01 9.14
C ALA A 443 -32.40 10.46 10.39
N ALA A 444 -32.19 9.77 11.52
CA ALA A 444 -32.79 10.13 12.81
C ALA A 444 -32.03 11.23 13.55
N ASN A 445 -30.79 11.51 13.17
CA ASN A 445 -29.95 12.50 13.81
C ASN A 445 -30.29 13.91 13.32
N PRO A 446 -30.74 14.83 14.21
CA PRO A 446 -31.11 16.21 13.85
C PRO A 446 -29.98 17.01 13.18
N LEU A 447 -28.70 16.72 13.48
CA LEU A 447 -27.56 17.39 12.84
C LEU A 447 -27.48 17.13 11.34
N TYR A 448 -28.07 16.03 10.85
CA TYR A 448 -28.11 15.67 9.42
C TYR A 448 -29.47 15.92 8.78
N ALA A 449 -30.41 16.58 9.50
CA ALA A 449 -31.73 16.88 8.96
C ALA A 449 -31.63 17.77 7.71
N GLY A 450 -32.34 17.39 6.64
CA GLY A 450 -32.33 18.14 5.37
C GLY A 450 -31.22 17.74 4.39
N LEU A 451 -30.23 16.95 4.79
CA LEU A 451 -29.16 16.47 3.90
C LEU A 451 -29.59 15.27 3.04
N GLY A 452 -30.84 14.83 3.14
CA GLY A 452 -31.45 13.80 2.29
C GLY A 452 -30.85 12.40 2.53
N LEU A 453 -30.59 12.05 3.80
CA LEU A 453 -30.14 10.71 4.17
C LEU A 453 -31.24 9.67 3.86
N PRO A 454 -30.84 8.42 3.48
CA PRO A 454 -31.81 7.36 3.24
C PRO A 454 -32.57 6.96 4.51
N ALA A 455 -33.89 7.07 4.50
CA ALA A 455 -34.72 6.72 5.67
C ALA A 455 -34.84 5.21 5.92
N ASN A 456 -34.43 4.39 4.94
CA ASN A 456 -34.49 2.92 5.00
C ASN A 456 -33.15 2.29 5.43
N GLN A 457 -32.15 3.09 5.76
CA GLN A 457 -30.87 2.64 6.30
C GLN A 457 -30.71 3.13 7.74
N MET A 458 -30.03 2.35 8.58
CA MET A 458 -29.74 2.76 9.95
C MET A 458 -28.85 4.00 9.96
N SER A 459 -27.80 3.98 9.17
CA SER A 459 -26.87 5.12 9.01
C SER A 459 -26.30 5.21 7.60
N ILE A 460 -25.48 6.24 7.36
CA ILE A 460 -24.57 6.32 6.21
C ILE A 460 -23.10 6.18 6.64
N GLU A 461 -22.87 5.70 7.86
CA GLU A 461 -21.52 5.39 8.33
C GLU A 461 -20.86 4.30 7.45
N ARG A 462 -19.58 4.43 7.23
CA ARG A 462 -18.86 3.52 6.35
C ARG A 462 -18.49 2.20 7.01
N THR A 463 -18.75 2.04 8.30
CA THR A 463 -18.74 0.77 9.03
C THR A 463 -19.82 -0.20 8.53
N PHE A 464 -20.81 0.30 7.75
CA PHE A 464 -22.03 -0.43 7.38
C PHE A 464 -22.78 -0.98 8.60
N ASP A 465 -22.55 -0.41 9.78
CA ASP A 465 -23.10 -0.82 11.08
C ASP A 465 -22.89 -2.33 11.36
N LEU A 466 -21.74 -2.86 10.95
CA LEU A 466 -21.38 -4.26 11.16
C LEU A 466 -21.27 -4.56 12.67
N ASP A 467 -21.81 -5.70 13.07
CA ASP A 467 -21.77 -6.26 14.42
C ASP A 467 -21.49 -7.77 14.28
N LEU A 468 -20.24 -8.13 14.08
CA LEU A 468 -19.75 -9.46 13.77
C LEU A 468 -18.85 -10.02 14.85
N GLU A 469 -18.38 -9.15 15.75
CA GLU A 469 -17.48 -9.47 16.86
C GLU A 469 -18.07 -9.00 18.18
N ASN A 470 -17.72 -9.67 19.25
CA ASN A 470 -17.99 -9.17 20.59
C ASN A 470 -16.92 -8.13 20.97
N ASN A 471 -17.27 -6.86 21.04
CA ASN A 471 -16.35 -5.73 21.28
C ASN A 471 -15.57 -5.81 22.61
N THR A 472 -15.93 -6.71 23.51
CA THR A 472 -15.25 -6.91 24.80
C THR A 472 -14.29 -8.08 24.76
N THR A 473 -14.71 -9.21 24.16
CA THR A 473 -13.91 -10.46 24.15
C THR A 473 -13.16 -10.66 22.86
N LEU A 474 -13.53 -9.90 21.82
CA LEU A 474 -13.01 -9.99 20.44
C LEU A 474 -13.26 -11.36 19.80
N ALA A 475 -14.17 -12.13 20.36
CA ALA A 475 -14.61 -13.39 19.78
C ALA A 475 -15.64 -13.14 18.68
N PRO A 476 -15.69 -13.99 17.65
CA PRO A 476 -16.74 -13.92 16.66
C PRO A 476 -18.14 -14.01 17.26
N GLY A 477 -19.06 -13.19 16.79
CA GLY A 477 -20.47 -13.15 17.18
C GLY A 477 -20.91 -11.77 17.68
N ALA A 478 -22.07 -11.36 17.21
CA ALA A 478 -22.68 -10.07 17.51
C ALA A 478 -22.90 -9.86 19.02
N ASP A 479 -22.63 -8.64 19.51
CA ASP A 479 -22.91 -8.24 20.90
C ASP A 479 -23.94 -7.08 21.02
N GLY A 480 -24.55 -6.70 19.91
CA GLY A 480 -25.55 -5.63 19.83
C GLY A 480 -24.92 -4.24 19.71
N LYS A 481 -23.62 -4.15 19.44
CA LYS A 481 -22.90 -2.92 19.18
C LYS A 481 -22.19 -2.98 17.84
N ILE A 482 -22.08 -1.86 17.19
CA ILE A 482 -21.29 -1.75 15.95
C ILE A 482 -19.82 -2.06 16.30
N ASP A 483 -19.18 -2.89 15.47
CA ASP A 483 -17.78 -3.25 15.62
C ASP A 483 -16.86 -2.01 15.56
N PRO A 484 -15.71 -2.02 16.22
CA PRO A 484 -14.83 -0.86 16.26
C PRO A 484 -14.43 -0.37 14.86
N SER A 485 -14.34 0.94 14.70
CA SER A 485 -13.94 1.58 13.44
C SER A 485 -12.67 0.95 12.86
N GLY A 486 -12.71 0.53 11.60
CA GLY A 486 -11.57 0.00 10.86
C GLY A 486 -11.17 -1.44 11.20
N SER A 487 -11.87 -2.12 12.14
CA SER A 487 -11.55 -3.51 12.50
C SER A 487 -11.59 -4.45 11.30
N HIS A 488 -12.40 -4.13 10.28
CA HIS A 488 -12.59 -4.94 9.09
C HIS A 488 -11.82 -4.47 7.85
N PHE A 489 -10.96 -3.45 7.97
CA PHE A 489 -10.27 -2.85 6.83
C PHE A 489 -9.17 -3.75 6.24
N ILE A 490 -8.38 -4.40 7.12
CA ILE A 490 -7.33 -5.33 6.72
C ILE A 490 -7.89 -6.75 6.76
N ASN A 491 -8.05 -7.37 5.59
CA ASN A 491 -8.57 -8.73 5.46
C ASN A 491 -7.50 -9.63 4.82
N LEU A 492 -6.76 -10.38 5.63
CA LEU A 492 -5.72 -11.30 5.16
C LEU A 492 -6.28 -12.57 4.51
N THR A 493 -7.57 -12.87 4.70
CA THR A 493 -8.25 -13.99 4.04
C THR A 493 -8.77 -13.63 2.64
N ASN A 494 -8.93 -12.32 2.37
CA ASN A 494 -9.23 -11.78 1.05
C ASN A 494 -8.34 -10.57 0.76
N ALA A 495 -7.14 -10.84 0.26
CA ALA A 495 -6.16 -9.81 -0.02
C ALA A 495 -6.59 -8.84 -1.13
N LEU A 496 -7.48 -9.24 -2.06
CA LEU A 496 -8.06 -8.34 -3.07
C LEU A 496 -8.94 -7.28 -2.42
N THR A 497 -9.75 -7.65 -1.41
CA THR A 497 -10.56 -6.68 -0.65
C THR A 497 -9.66 -5.71 0.10
N SER A 498 -8.59 -6.18 0.76
CA SER A 498 -7.63 -5.29 1.44
C SER A 498 -6.96 -4.32 0.48
N ARG A 499 -6.51 -4.80 -0.71
CA ARG A 499 -5.97 -3.94 -1.78
C ARG A 499 -6.98 -2.86 -2.17
N ASP A 500 -8.21 -3.27 -2.39
CA ASP A 500 -9.23 -2.39 -2.96
C ASP A 500 -9.92 -1.49 -1.92
N ASN A 501 -9.81 -1.79 -0.62
CA ASN A 501 -10.10 -0.84 0.46
C ASN A 501 -9.16 0.37 0.40
N ASN A 502 -7.85 0.14 0.19
CA ASN A 502 -6.87 1.22 -0.01
C ASN A 502 -7.18 2.03 -1.28
N ARG A 503 -7.44 1.34 -2.41
CA ARG A 503 -7.79 2.00 -3.67
C ARG A 503 -9.09 2.79 -3.58
N GLN A 504 -10.11 2.28 -2.87
CA GLN A 504 -11.37 2.99 -2.65
C GLN A 504 -11.15 4.27 -1.83
N GLY A 505 -10.33 4.21 -0.76
CA GLY A 505 -9.97 5.40 -0.01
C GLY A 505 -9.31 6.47 -0.90
N SER A 506 -8.38 6.08 -1.77
CA SER A 506 -7.75 7.00 -2.73
C SER A 506 -8.74 7.56 -3.77
N ALA A 507 -9.68 6.74 -4.27
CA ALA A 507 -10.73 7.16 -5.19
C ALA A 507 -11.72 8.13 -4.54
N ASP A 508 -12.02 7.94 -3.26
CA ASP A 508 -12.88 8.83 -2.48
C ASP A 508 -12.23 10.19 -2.27
N LEU A 509 -10.91 10.23 -2.03
CA LEU A 509 -10.14 11.47 -1.91
C LEU A 509 -10.11 12.24 -3.24
N LEU A 510 -9.94 11.58 -4.38
CA LEU A 510 -10.07 12.21 -5.72
C LEU A 510 -11.46 12.81 -5.91
N THR A 511 -12.50 12.07 -5.52
CA THR A 511 -13.88 12.54 -5.62
C THR A 511 -14.14 13.73 -4.69
N LEU A 512 -13.64 13.67 -3.45
CA LEU A 512 -13.77 14.74 -2.44
C LEU A 512 -13.10 16.03 -2.93
N GLU A 513 -11.83 15.95 -3.31
CA GLU A 513 -11.02 17.08 -3.76
C GLU A 513 -11.75 17.82 -4.90
N ARG A 514 -12.12 17.11 -5.97
CA ARG A 514 -12.79 17.69 -7.14
C ARG A 514 -14.17 18.23 -6.82
N SER A 515 -14.89 17.60 -5.87
CA SER A 515 -16.19 18.07 -5.43
C SER A 515 -16.10 19.36 -4.62
N ILE A 516 -15.09 19.50 -3.76
CA ILE A 516 -14.80 20.74 -3.02
C ILE A 516 -14.45 21.86 -4.00
N ALA A 517 -13.55 21.59 -4.94
CA ALA A 517 -13.13 22.56 -5.96
C ALA A 517 -14.32 23.03 -6.80
N ALA A 518 -15.17 22.13 -7.27
CA ALA A 518 -16.37 22.47 -8.05
C ALA A 518 -17.43 23.24 -7.26
N ALA A 519 -17.60 22.94 -5.97
CA ALA A 519 -18.56 23.59 -5.08
C ALA A 519 -17.99 24.82 -4.34
N SER A 520 -16.77 25.24 -4.63
CA SER A 520 -15.97 26.22 -3.88
C SER A 520 -16.68 27.56 -3.62
N GLY A 521 -17.50 28.01 -4.56
CA GLY A 521 -18.24 29.27 -4.44
C GLY A 521 -19.47 29.21 -3.54
N THR A 522 -20.00 28.04 -3.22
CA THR A 522 -21.31 27.86 -2.57
C THR A 522 -21.32 26.94 -1.36
N LEU A 523 -20.29 26.10 -1.20
CA LEU A 523 -20.29 25.02 -0.20
C LEU A 523 -20.50 25.52 1.24
N LEU A 524 -19.82 26.58 1.63
CA LEU A 524 -19.87 27.13 2.99
C LEU A 524 -20.96 28.20 3.20
N GLY A 525 -21.77 28.52 2.18
CA GLY A 525 -22.85 29.48 2.27
C GLY A 525 -22.39 30.86 2.80
N ALA A 526 -22.92 31.28 3.94
CA ALA A 526 -22.62 32.60 4.54
C ALA A 526 -21.18 32.69 5.09
N ALA A 527 -20.52 31.60 5.40
CA ALA A 527 -19.13 31.60 5.88
C ALA A 527 -18.09 31.88 4.77
N GLY A 528 -18.54 32.09 3.53
CA GLY A 528 -17.70 32.52 2.41
C GLY A 528 -17.39 31.41 1.42
N LYS A 529 -16.40 31.68 0.55
CA LYS A 529 -15.96 30.70 -0.49
C LYS A 529 -14.71 29.97 -0.07
N ILE A 530 -14.48 28.88 -0.74
CA ILE A 530 -13.21 28.13 -0.73
C ILE A 530 -12.33 28.65 -1.88
N ASP A 531 -11.02 28.69 -1.68
CA ASP A 531 -10.04 28.89 -2.75
C ASP A 531 -9.68 27.53 -3.37
N PRO A 532 -10.18 27.18 -4.56
CA PRO A 532 -9.93 25.89 -5.17
C PRO A 532 -8.47 25.70 -5.65
N THR A 533 -7.65 26.74 -5.62
CA THR A 533 -6.22 26.69 -5.96
C THR A 533 -5.32 26.42 -4.74
N ARG A 534 -5.91 26.33 -3.56
CA ARG A 534 -5.23 26.14 -2.28
C ARG A 534 -5.87 24.99 -1.50
N ILE A 535 -5.90 23.81 -2.12
CA ILE A 535 -6.31 22.55 -1.50
C ILE A 535 -5.04 21.80 -1.09
N HIS A 536 -4.95 21.39 0.15
CA HIS A 536 -3.81 20.71 0.76
C HIS A 536 -4.25 19.37 1.31
N TYR A 537 -3.33 18.43 1.45
CA TYR A 537 -3.59 17.12 2.03
C TYR A 537 -2.80 16.92 3.32
N VAL A 538 -3.44 16.32 4.32
CA VAL A 538 -2.84 15.89 5.58
C VAL A 538 -3.33 14.47 5.88
N GLY A 539 -2.46 13.50 5.82
CA GLY A 539 -2.76 12.11 6.17
C GLY A 539 -2.02 11.68 7.42
N HIS A 540 -2.71 10.97 8.32
CA HIS A 540 -2.11 10.34 9.50
C HIS A 540 -2.16 8.83 9.38
N SER A 541 -1.02 8.14 9.60
CA SER A 541 -0.96 6.67 9.63
C SER A 541 -1.52 6.05 8.32
N LEU A 542 -2.56 5.22 8.40
CA LEU A 542 -3.25 4.66 7.25
C LEU A 542 -3.76 5.77 6.30
N GLY A 543 -4.18 6.93 6.82
CA GLY A 543 -4.55 8.07 5.98
C GLY A 543 -3.37 8.56 5.14
N ALA A 544 -2.16 8.61 5.69
CA ALA A 544 -0.96 8.94 4.93
C ALA A 544 -0.61 7.85 3.90
N MET A 545 -0.88 6.58 4.22
CA MET A 545 -0.67 5.44 3.30
C MET A 545 -1.66 5.45 2.13
N VAL A 546 -2.94 5.72 2.38
CA VAL A 546 -3.99 5.87 1.33
C VAL A 546 -3.77 7.17 0.54
N GLY A 547 -3.20 8.19 1.18
CA GLY A 547 -2.86 9.46 0.57
C GLY A 547 -1.80 9.36 -0.52
N ALA A 548 -0.80 8.48 -0.38
CA ALA A 548 0.27 8.36 -1.36
C ALA A 548 -0.23 7.91 -2.76
N PRO A 549 -1.10 6.87 -2.90
CA PRO A 549 -1.74 6.56 -4.18
C PRO A 549 -2.64 7.68 -4.71
N PHE A 550 -3.40 8.36 -3.85
CA PHE A 550 -4.19 9.53 -4.24
C PHE A 550 -3.32 10.62 -4.87
N LEU A 551 -2.25 11.03 -4.17
CA LEU A 551 -1.31 12.05 -4.61
C LEU A 551 -0.56 11.66 -5.88
N ALA A 552 -0.25 10.37 -6.04
CA ALA A 552 0.44 9.87 -7.22
C ALA A 552 -0.37 10.02 -8.50
N VAL A 553 -1.71 10.03 -8.40
CA VAL A 553 -2.60 10.10 -9.56
C VAL A 553 -3.44 11.38 -9.63
N ALA A 554 -3.41 12.22 -8.59
CA ALA A 554 -3.95 13.57 -8.63
C ALA A 554 -3.04 14.44 -9.53
N PRO A 555 -3.57 15.09 -10.58
CA PRO A 555 -2.76 15.96 -11.45
C PRO A 555 -2.01 17.05 -10.67
N PRO A 556 -0.83 17.45 -11.14
CA PRO A 556 -0.11 18.57 -10.53
C PRO A 556 -0.99 19.83 -10.49
N GLY A 557 -1.09 20.45 -9.30
CA GLY A 557 -1.90 21.66 -9.06
C GLY A 557 -3.30 21.40 -8.53
N GLU A 558 -3.85 20.18 -8.57
CA GLU A 558 -5.08 19.85 -7.84
C GLU A 558 -4.81 19.85 -6.31
N VAL A 559 -3.66 19.36 -5.88
CA VAL A 559 -3.21 19.40 -4.49
C VAL A 559 -1.95 20.26 -4.37
N GLY A 560 -2.01 21.30 -3.53
CA GLY A 560 -0.90 22.25 -3.37
C GLY A 560 0.27 21.69 -2.56
N THR A 561 -0.01 20.97 -1.46
CA THR A 561 0.99 20.32 -0.59
C THR A 561 0.43 19.07 0.06
N ALA A 562 1.32 18.15 0.45
CA ALA A 562 0.95 16.95 1.19
C ALA A 562 1.82 16.76 2.44
N THR A 563 1.19 16.71 3.62
CA THR A 563 1.84 16.25 4.87
C THR A 563 1.41 14.82 5.15
N LEU A 564 2.39 13.92 5.27
CA LEU A 564 2.22 12.50 5.53
C LEU A 564 2.84 12.16 6.88
N ALA A 565 2.00 11.99 7.91
CA ALA A 565 2.46 11.71 9.26
C ALA A 565 2.43 10.21 9.55
N ASN A 566 3.58 9.67 9.96
CA ASN A 566 3.82 8.28 10.36
C ASN A 566 3.33 7.24 9.33
N PRO A 567 3.64 7.38 8.01
CA PRO A 567 3.29 6.40 6.99
C PRO A 567 4.29 5.24 6.97
N GLY A 568 3.90 4.14 6.34
CA GLY A 568 4.81 3.04 6.02
C GLY A 568 4.52 2.42 4.66
N GLY A 569 5.46 1.68 4.12
CA GLY A 569 5.34 0.93 2.86
C GLY A 569 5.78 -0.51 3.00
N LYS A 570 5.46 -1.34 1.97
CA LYS A 570 5.57 -2.80 1.99
C LYS A 570 4.69 -3.38 3.10
N ALA A 571 3.38 -3.25 2.90
CA ALA A 571 2.38 -3.37 3.95
C ALA A 571 2.42 -4.71 4.71
N THR A 572 2.69 -5.85 4.06
CA THR A 572 2.82 -7.12 4.78
C THR A 572 4.01 -7.13 5.73
N GLN A 573 5.16 -6.63 5.29
CA GLN A 573 6.36 -6.55 6.14
C GLN A 573 6.19 -5.51 7.24
N LEU A 574 5.50 -4.40 6.95
CA LEU A 574 5.10 -3.40 7.95
C LEU A 574 4.32 -4.06 9.08
N LEU A 575 3.28 -4.83 8.74
CA LEU A 575 2.43 -5.51 9.71
C LEU A 575 3.22 -6.51 10.58
N LEU A 576 4.13 -7.27 9.96
CA LEU A 576 4.97 -8.25 10.67
C LEU A 576 6.03 -7.60 11.56
N ASP A 577 6.65 -6.51 11.10
CA ASP A 577 7.67 -5.76 11.83
C ASP A 577 7.07 -4.89 12.96
N SER A 578 5.75 -4.62 12.92
CA SER A 578 5.09 -3.76 13.90
C SER A 578 5.10 -4.37 15.30
N PRO A 579 5.64 -3.67 16.32
CA PRO A 579 5.53 -4.12 17.71
C PRO A 579 4.08 -4.32 18.17
N THR A 580 3.15 -3.53 17.61
CA THR A 580 1.72 -3.61 17.94
C THR A 580 1.02 -4.71 17.15
N PHE A 581 1.17 -4.77 15.83
CA PHE A 581 0.43 -5.70 14.98
C PHE A 581 1.09 -7.07 14.85
N GLY A 582 2.42 -7.13 14.80
CA GLY A 582 3.16 -8.36 14.51
C GLY A 582 2.80 -9.53 15.40
N PRO A 583 2.79 -9.38 16.75
CA PRO A 583 2.41 -10.46 17.65
C PRO A 583 1.00 -11.00 17.41
N ILE A 584 0.05 -10.11 17.11
CA ILE A 584 -1.36 -10.45 16.94
C ILE A 584 -1.57 -11.17 15.60
N ILE A 585 -0.97 -10.64 14.52
CA ILE A 585 -1.02 -11.27 13.20
C ILE A 585 -0.37 -12.67 13.24
N ASN A 586 0.80 -12.78 13.85
CA ASN A 586 1.47 -14.08 13.98
C ASN A 586 0.60 -15.08 14.74
N ALA A 587 0.03 -14.71 15.88
CA ALA A 587 -0.87 -15.59 16.63
C ALA A 587 -2.08 -16.02 15.78
N GLY A 588 -2.65 -15.11 14.99
CA GLY A 588 -3.78 -15.40 14.10
C GLY A 588 -3.43 -16.36 12.96
N VAL A 589 -2.31 -16.16 12.26
CA VAL A 589 -1.90 -17.04 11.15
C VAL A 589 -1.38 -18.38 11.67
N GLU A 590 -0.72 -18.41 12.85
CA GLU A 590 -0.31 -19.66 13.51
C GLU A 590 -1.52 -20.54 13.86
N ALA A 591 -2.63 -19.94 14.32
CA ALA A 591 -3.88 -20.65 14.56
C ALA A 591 -4.47 -21.30 13.28
N GLN A 592 -4.05 -20.85 12.10
CA GLN A 592 -4.40 -21.43 10.80
C GLN A 592 -3.31 -22.39 10.26
N GLY A 593 -2.29 -22.70 11.05
CA GLY A 593 -1.19 -23.59 10.67
C GLY A 593 -0.05 -22.92 9.90
N LEU A 594 -0.04 -21.60 9.79
CA LEU A 594 1.03 -20.84 9.15
C LEU A 594 2.09 -20.47 10.19
N ILE A 595 3.07 -21.36 10.38
CA ILE A 595 4.09 -21.23 11.43
C ILE A 595 5.23 -20.31 10.97
N PRO A 596 5.59 -19.25 11.71
CA PRO A 596 6.73 -18.38 11.39
C PRO A 596 8.02 -19.16 11.17
N GLY A 597 8.80 -18.77 10.17
CA GLY A 597 10.03 -19.44 9.79
C GLY A 597 9.86 -20.67 8.90
N THR A 598 8.65 -20.98 8.44
CA THR A 598 8.39 -22.05 7.46
C THR A 598 8.18 -21.48 6.06
N THR A 599 8.42 -22.31 5.04
CA THR A 599 8.16 -21.97 3.63
C THR A 599 6.72 -21.50 3.42
N LEU A 600 5.74 -22.19 4.01
CA LEU A 600 4.33 -21.88 3.83
C LEU A 600 3.98 -20.48 4.38
N TYR A 601 4.48 -20.15 5.57
CA TYR A 601 4.32 -18.82 6.15
C TYR A 601 4.91 -17.73 5.23
N ALA A 602 6.12 -17.93 4.76
CA ALA A 602 6.80 -16.98 3.89
C ALA A 602 6.09 -16.84 2.53
N GLN A 603 5.57 -17.94 1.96
CA GLN A 603 4.77 -17.92 0.73
C GLN A 603 3.46 -17.17 0.93
N PHE A 604 2.76 -17.39 2.04
CA PHE A 604 1.52 -16.69 2.35
C PHE A 604 1.71 -15.16 2.33
N PHE A 605 2.69 -14.63 3.06
CA PHE A 605 2.92 -13.18 3.11
C PHE A 605 3.50 -12.61 1.81
N ARG A 606 4.32 -13.39 1.08
CA ARG A 606 4.76 -13.04 -0.27
C ARG A 606 3.56 -12.86 -1.20
N ASP A 607 2.60 -13.77 -1.15
CA ASP A 607 1.43 -13.76 -2.04
C ASP A 607 0.46 -12.66 -1.65
N VAL A 608 0.24 -12.43 -0.36
CA VAL A 608 -0.53 -11.26 0.12
C VAL A 608 0.13 -9.97 -0.38
N GLN A 609 1.47 -9.80 -0.22
CA GLN A 609 2.16 -8.62 -0.74
C GLN A 609 1.97 -8.47 -2.24
N THR A 610 2.09 -9.55 -3.00
CA THR A 610 1.88 -9.52 -4.46
C THR A 610 0.49 -9.02 -4.83
N VAL A 611 -0.54 -9.47 -4.11
CA VAL A 611 -1.93 -9.03 -4.36
C VAL A 611 -2.14 -7.56 -4.00
N ILE A 612 -1.57 -7.09 -2.89
CA ILE A 612 -1.82 -5.72 -2.40
C ILE A 612 -0.91 -4.66 -3.02
N ASP A 613 0.12 -5.02 -3.77
CA ASP A 613 1.10 -4.07 -4.34
C ASP A 613 0.46 -2.89 -5.07
N ALA A 614 -0.64 -3.13 -5.80
CA ALA A 614 -1.35 -2.07 -6.52
C ALA A 614 -2.27 -1.19 -5.62
N GLY A 615 -2.18 -1.34 -4.30
CA GLY A 615 -2.76 -0.47 -3.27
C GLY A 615 -1.73 -0.05 -2.21
N ASP A 616 -0.48 -0.57 -2.29
CA ASP A 616 0.57 -0.29 -1.31
C ASP A 616 1.28 1.03 -1.62
N PRO A 617 1.35 1.98 -0.68
CA PRO A 617 1.97 3.30 -0.88
C PRO A 617 3.41 3.25 -1.40
N ILE A 618 4.13 2.17 -1.15
CA ILE A 618 5.53 2.01 -1.59
C ILE A 618 5.68 2.11 -3.12
N ASN A 619 4.65 1.70 -3.87
CA ASN A 619 4.64 1.75 -5.33
C ASN A 619 4.19 3.11 -5.90
N PHE A 620 3.76 4.04 -5.03
CA PHE A 620 3.17 5.31 -5.43
C PHE A 620 3.97 6.53 -4.95
N ILE A 621 4.72 6.39 -3.85
CA ILE A 621 5.37 7.53 -3.20
C ILE A 621 6.30 8.32 -4.14
N ALA A 622 7.01 7.66 -5.05
CA ALA A 622 7.90 8.34 -5.99
C ALA A 622 7.15 9.25 -6.96
N LEU A 623 5.96 8.84 -7.40
CA LEU A 623 5.07 9.67 -8.21
C LEU A 623 4.44 10.78 -7.38
N ALA A 624 3.99 10.48 -6.16
CA ALA A 624 3.40 11.46 -5.25
C ALA A 624 4.37 12.62 -4.97
N THR A 625 5.63 12.30 -4.62
CA THR A 625 6.67 13.31 -4.38
C THR A 625 7.09 14.05 -5.65
N LEU A 626 7.02 13.40 -6.80
CA LEU A 626 7.29 14.07 -8.08
C LEU A 626 6.23 15.12 -8.39
N GLN A 627 4.96 14.81 -8.18
CA GLN A 627 3.83 15.68 -8.55
C GLN A 627 3.56 16.78 -7.53
N HIS A 628 3.80 16.53 -6.23
CA HIS A 628 3.44 17.45 -5.15
C HIS A 628 4.61 17.71 -4.20
N PRO A 629 4.79 18.95 -3.70
CA PRO A 629 5.59 19.21 -2.52
C PRO A 629 5.12 18.32 -1.36
N THR A 630 6.06 17.62 -0.72
CA THR A 630 5.74 16.58 0.26
C THR A 630 6.55 16.75 1.53
N HIS A 631 5.88 16.71 2.66
CA HIS A 631 6.42 16.77 4.01
C HIS A 631 6.03 15.49 4.75
N LEU A 632 7.02 14.66 5.13
CA LEU A 632 6.81 13.41 5.84
C LEU A 632 7.33 13.52 7.27
N LEU A 633 6.53 13.08 8.23
CA LEU A 633 6.85 13.08 9.66
C LEU A 633 6.99 11.65 10.16
N GLN A 634 8.02 11.35 10.98
CA GLN A 634 8.13 10.06 11.67
C GLN A 634 8.75 10.20 13.07
N VAL A 635 8.32 9.36 14.01
CA VAL A 635 8.91 9.29 15.35
C VAL A 635 9.97 8.19 15.39
N VAL A 636 11.24 8.59 15.54
CA VAL A 636 12.38 7.65 15.55
C VAL A 636 12.87 7.28 16.95
N GLY A 637 12.40 8.00 17.99
CA GLY A 637 12.77 7.74 19.39
C GLY A 637 14.14 8.23 19.79
N THR A 638 14.55 7.92 21.02
CA THR A 638 15.84 8.28 21.61
C THR A 638 16.46 7.10 22.35
N PRO A 639 17.63 6.57 21.92
CA PRO A 639 18.33 6.95 20.70
C PRO A 639 17.52 6.61 19.44
N PRO A 640 17.76 7.26 18.30
CA PRO A 640 17.01 6.97 17.09
C PRO A 640 17.07 5.47 16.72
N GLY A 641 15.89 4.88 16.46
CA GLY A 641 15.76 3.46 16.18
C GLY A 641 15.68 2.56 17.43
N ASP A 642 15.63 3.12 18.65
CA ASP A 642 15.36 2.32 19.85
C ASP A 642 13.94 1.70 19.75
N PRO A 643 13.82 0.35 19.74
CA PRO A 643 12.55 -0.31 19.58
C PRO A 643 11.51 0.00 20.68
N LYS A 644 11.91 0.63 21.78
CA LYS A 644 11.02 0.99 22.89
C LYS A 644 10.49 2.43 22.80
N THR A 645 11.19 3.30 22.08
CA THR A 645 10.90 4.74 22.03
C THR A 645 10.55 5.25 20.65
N GLN A 646 10.76 4.42 19.60
CA GLN A 646 10.27 4.68 18.26
C GLN A 646 8.76 4.46 18.16
N ASP A 647 8.17 4.82 17.02
CA ASP A 647 6.78 4.49 16.69
C ASP A 647 6.53 2.98 16.88
N GLN A 648 5.52 2.63 17.70
CA GLN A 648 5.18 1.25 18.05
C GLN A 648 4.12 0.65 17.12
N VAL A 649 3.50 1.47 16.27
CA VAL A 649 2.43 1.06 15.34
C VAL A 649 3.01 0.88 13.94
N ILE A 650 3.62 1.93 13.39
CA ILE A 650 4.33 1.87 12.10
C ILE A 650 5.84 1.82 12.39
N PRO A 651 6.49 0.66 12.21
CA PRO A 651 7.93 0.54 12.49
C PRO A 651 8.74 1.44 11.57
N ASN A 652 9.79 2.05 12.08
CA ASN A 652 10.65 2.97 11.31
C ASN A 652 11.25 2.31 10.06
N SER A 653 11.44 0.98 10.08
CA SER A 653 11.86 0.22 8.91
C SER A 653 10.87 0.36 7.74
N ALA A 654 9.57 0.41 8.01
CA ALA A 654 8.53 0.57 6.99
C ALA A 654 8.50 2.00 6.42
N THR A 655 8.64 3.01 7.29
CA THR A 655 8.74 4.41 6.86
C THR A 655 10.03 4.64 6.05
N GLN A 656 11.15 4.05 6.48
CA GLN A 656 12.42 4.17 5.76
C GLN A 656 12.37 3.50 4.38
N ARG A 657 11.67 2.35 4.24
CA ARG A 657 11.42 1.74 2.92
C ARG A 657 10.64 2.69 2.00
N LEU A 658 9.64 3.37 2.54
CA LEU A 658 8.84 4.34 1.80
C LEU A 658 9.68 5.56 1.38
N ILE A 659 10.49 6.11 2.29
CA ILE A 659 11.43 7.20 2.00
C ILE A 659 12.41 6.79 0.90
N THR A 660 13.00 5.60 1.01
CA THR A 660 13.91 5.07 -0.01
C THR A 660 13.21 4.95 -1.36
N ALA A 661 11.99 4.42 -1.40
CA ALA A 661 11.22 4.26 -2.64
C ALA A 661 10.94 5.59 -3.35
N SER A 662 10.86 6.72 -2.63
CA SER A 662 10.66 8.04 -3.24
C SER A 662 11.75 8.44 -4.24
N ALA A 663 12.94 7.85 -4.15
CA ALA A 663 14.05 8.10 -5.06
C ALA A 663 14.00 7.32 -6.37
N TYR A 664 13.03 6.39 -6.52
CA TYR A 664 12.96 5.46 -7.65
C TYR A 664 11.64 5.61 -8.44
N PRO A 665 11.47 6.71 -9.20
CA PRO A 665 10.29 6.91 -10.04
C PRO A 665 10.29 5.94 -11.23
N PRO A 666 9.15 5.78 -11.92
CA PRO A 666 9.09 5.07 -13.18
C PRO A 666 10.11 5.59 -14.20
N PRO A 667 10.61 4.73 -15.13
CA PRO A 667 11.63 5.09 -16.09
C PRO A 667 11.28 6.33 -16.93
N GLY A 668 12.26 7.20 -17.10
CA GLY A 668 12.10 8.44 -17.89
C GLY A 668 11.58 9.63 -17.10
N LEU A 669 11.19 9.44 -15.84
CA LEU A 669 10.82 10.54 -14.95
C LEU A 669 11.99 10.94 -14.04
N PRO A 670 12.11 12.23 -13.68
CA PRO A 670 13.13 12.67 -12.73
C PRO A 670 12.80 12.18 -11.31
N ALA A 671 13.84 11.87 -10.53
CA ALA A 671 13.66 11.56 -9.12
C ALA A 671 13.34 12.83 -8.31
N ALA A 672 12.39 12.70 -7.38
CA ALA A 672 11.98 13.74 -6.43
C ALA A 672 12.05 13.17 -5.00
N ALA A 673 13.22 12.64 -4.63
CA ALA A 673 13.47 11.95 -3.38
C ALA A 673 13.24 12.84 -2.18
N LEU A 674 12.66 12.28 -1.13
CA LEU A 674 12.52 12.94 0.17
C LEU A 674 13.90 13.15 0.81
N GLN A 675 14.16 14.38 1.26
CA GLN A 675 15.42 14.76 1.90
C GLN A 675 15.20 14.94 3.41
N ARG A 676 16.13 14.46 4.22
CA ARG A 676 16.04 14.65 5.68
C ARG A 676 16.27 16.11 6.05
N VAL A 677 15.44 16.64 6.93
CA VAL A 677 15.66 17.89 7.63
C VAL A 677 16.29 17.58 8.99
N PRO A 678 17.57 17.89 9.21
CA PRO A 678 18.18 17.76 10.52
C PRO A 678 17.75 18.90 11.43
N ALA A 679 17.76 18.68 12.76
CA ALA A 679 17.52 19.74 13.73
C ALA A 679 18.47 20.94 13.49
N PRO A 680 17.95 22.15 13.26
CA PRO A 680 18.80 23.34 13.15
C PRO A 680 19.31 23.77 14.53
N ALA A 681 20.37 24.59 14.56
CA ALA A 681 20.93 25.08 15.82
C ALA A 681 20.02 26.03 16.61
N ALA A 682 19.02 26.61 15.95
CA ALA A 682 18.00 27.48 16.53
C ALA A 682 16.69 27.37 15.73
N PRO A 683 15.54 27.71 16.33
CA PRO A 683 14.27 27.82 15.60
C PRO A 683 14.39 28.70 14.35
N GLY A 684 13.75 28.28 13.27
CA GLY A 684 13.81 29.00 12.00
C GLY A 684 13.22 28.26 10.82
N PRO A 685 13.05 28.94 9.67
CA PRO A 685 12.50 28.34 8.47
C PRO A 685 13.52 27.45 7.74
N VAL A 686 13.02 26.36 7.18
CA VAL A 686 13.67 25.56 6.14
C VAL A 686 12.90 25.79 4.84
N SER A 687 13.56 26.23 3.79
CA SER A 687 12.88 26.69 2.58
C SER A 687 13.58 26.21 1.31
N ASP A 688 12.76 25.90 0.29
CA ASP A 688 13.19 25.69 -1.10
C ASP A 688 12.13 26.29 -2.05
N ALA A 689 12.56 27.22 -2.88
CA ALA A 689 11.68 27.90 -3.83
C ALA A 689 11.07 26.97 -4.89
N ASN A 690 11.66 25.81 -5.14
CA ASN A 690 11.16 24.79 -6.08
C ASN A 690 10.16 23.81 -5.44
N GLY A 691 9.83 24.00 -4.16
CA GLY A 691 8.98 23.13 -3.38
C GLY A 691 9.76 22.07 -2.60
N LEU A 692 9.50 22.01 -1.31
CA LEU A 692 10.13 21.07 -0.39
C LEU A 692 9.62 19.64 -0.63
N ARG A 693 10.55 18.71 -0.60
CA ARG A 693 10.32 17.25 -0.53
C ARG A 693 11.18 16.72 0.59
N VAL A 694 10.62 16.70 1.77
CA VAL A 694 11.40 16.51 3.00
C VAL A 694 10.75 15.51 3.94
N TYR A 695 11.60 14.95 4.83
CA TYR A 695 11.12 14.23 6.00
C TYR A 695 11.82 14.73 7.28
N VAL A 696 11.06 14.69 8.38
CA VAL A 696 11.50 15.12 9.70
C VAL A 696 11.42 13.95 10.66
N ASN A 697 12.50 13.71 11.39
CA ASN A 697 12.61 12.65 12.38
C ASN A 697 12.46 13.23 13.78
N PHE A 698 11.43 12.80 14.51
CA PHE A 698 11.17 13.20 15.89
C PHE A 698 11.80 12.20 16.85
N THR A 699 12.58 12.71 17.80
CA THR A 699 13.27 11.90 18.82
C THR A 699 12.41 11.57 20.02
N GLN A 700 11.23 12.18 20.11
CA GLN A 700 10.25 12.01 21.17
C GLN A 700 8.86 11.91 20.54
N GLY A 701 7.88 11.49 21.36
CA GLY A 701 6.52 11.30 20.89
C GLY A 701 6.15 9.84 20.65
N ASP A 702 5.03 9.62 20.00
CA ASP A 702 4.51 8.33 19.63
C ASP A 702 3.76 8.40 18.28
N HIS A 703 3.09 7.32 17.90
CA HIS A 703 2.36 7.23 16.64
C HIS A 703 1.27 8.31 16.50
N GLY A 704 0.65 8.72 17.60
CA GLY A 704 -0.44 9.70 17.65
C GLY A 704 0.00 11.16 17.70
N SER A 705 1.29 11.46 17.80
CA SER A 705 1.78 12.78 18.19
C SER A 705 1.38 13.97 17.30
N LEU A 706 0.94 13.74 16.06
CA LEU A 706 0.31 14.81 15.26
C LEU A 706 -1.06 15.22 15.81
N ILE A 707 -1.83 14.27 16.36
CA ILE A 707 -3.24 14.39 16.71
C ILE A 707 -3.53 14.22 18.20
N ASP A 708 -2.54 13.97 19.02
CA ASP A 708 -2.67 13.94 20.48
C ASP A 708 -1.54 14.71 21.15
N ASP A 709 -1.78 15.15 22.37
CA ASP A 709 -0.86 15.98 23.15
C ASP A 709 -0.07 15.21 24.21
N VAL A 710 0.18 13.94 23.98
CA VAL A 710 0.96 13.10 24.92
C VAL A 710 2.36 13.68 25.16
N VAL A 711 2.97 14.24 24.12
CA VAL A 711 4.18 15.07 24.21
C VAL A 711 3.90 16.42 23.55
N PRO A 712 3.35 17.41 24.28
CA PRO A 712 2.84 18.66 23.71
C PRO A 712 3.85 19.43 22.84
N ALA A 713 5.15 19.32 23.17
CA ALA A 713 6.20 19.95 22.39
C ALA A 713 6.35 19.35 20.98
N VAL A 714 6.15 18.05 20.85
CA VAL A 714 6.19 17.35 19.55
C VAL A 714 4.95 17.65 18.74
N THR A 715 3.76 17.62 19.38
CA THR A 715 2.49 17.96 18.72
C THR A 715 2.51 19.38 18.16
N ALA A 716 2.96 20.35 18.97
CA ALA A 716 3.10 21.75 18.54
C ALA A 716 4.09 21.92 17.38
N GLU A 717 5.21 21.18 17.40
CA GLU A 717 6.18 21.19 16.33
C GLU A 717 5.60 20.60 15.03
N MET A 718 5.06 19.40 15.09
CA MET A 718 4.44 18.74 13.92
C MET A 718 3.34 19.58 13.28
N GLN A 719 2.46 20.18 14.11
CA GLN A 719 1.38 21.03 13.62
C GLN A 719 1.91 22.35 13.07
N GLY A 720 2.91 22.96 13.68
CA GLY A 720 3.56 24.18 13.20
C GLY A 720 4.23 23.99 11.84
N GLU A 721 4.98 22.90 11.66
CA GLU A 721 5.58 22.51 10.37
C GLU A 721 4.49 22.30 9.31
N MET A 722 3.46 21.52 9.63
CA MET A 722 2.34 21.22 8.74
C MET A 722 1.62 22.49 8.28
N ILE A 723 1.28 23.40 9.19
CA ILE A 723 0.56 24.65 8.86
C ILE A 723 1.42 25.53 7.97
N THR A 724 2.67 25.78 8.33
CA THR A 724 3.57 26.63 7.54
C THR A 724 3.86 26.01 6.16
N PHE A 725 3.86 24.70 6.05
CA PHE A 725 4.00 24.00 4.76
C PHE A 725 2.82 24.26 3.81
N THR A 726 1.59 24.46 4.29
CA THR A 726 0.47 24.89 3.44
C THR A 726 0.61 26.34 2.93
N GLY A 727 1.63 27.05 3.37
CA GLY A 727 1.85 28.47 3.06
C GLY A 727 1.00 29.42 3.92
N ALA A 728 0.26 28.91 4.89
CA ALA A 728 -0.50 29.73 5.84
C ALA A 728 0.43 30.45 6.82
N ALA A 729 0.00 31.62 7.32
CA ALA A 729 0.66 32.29 8.42
C ALA A 729 0.49 31.48 9.72
N LEU A 730 1.50 31.45 10.55
CA LEU A 730 1.41 30.93 11.91
C LEU A 730 1.26 32.10 12.87
N PRO A 731 0.17 32.18 13.65
CA PRO A 731 -0.02 33.27 14.61
C PRO A 731 1.03 33.20 15.74
N PRO A 732 1.20 34.29 16.53
CA PRO A 732 2.07 34.28 17.70
C PRO A 732 1.67 33.16 18.69
N ILE A 733 2.67 32.47 19.25
CA ILE A 733 2.49 31.45 20.28
C ILE A 733 3.18 31.92 21.56
N PRO A 734 2.48 32.69 22.41
CA PRO A 734 3.09 33.33 23.58
C PRO A 734 3.74 32.33 24.57
N ALA A 735 3.13 31.15 24.70
CA ALA A 735 3.64 30.09 25.57
C ALA A 735 5.05 29.57 25.16
N LEU A 736 5.40 29.74 23.89
CA LEU A 736 6.72 29.38 23.35
C LEU A 736 7.62 30.60 23.12
N GLY A 737 7.12 31.82 23.44
CA GLY A 737 7.81 33.09 23.11
C GLY A 737 7.95 33.34 21.60
N PHE A 738 7.09 32.70 20.79
CA PHE A 738 7.16 32.77 19.33
C PHE A 738 6.34 33.96 18.81
N PRO A 739 6.93 34.87 17.99
CA PRO A 739 6.28 36.12 17.57
C PRO A 739 5.29 35.94 16.40
N GLY A 740 5.14 34.74 15.86
CA GLY A 740 4.42 34.44 14.64
C GLY A 740 5.30 34.33 13.41
N PHE A 741 4.75 33.79 12.32
CA PHE A 741 5.43 33.60 11.03
C PHE A 741 4.52 34.03 9.88
N PRO A 742 5.01 34.83 8.89
CA PRO A 742 4.18 35.29 7.79
C PRO A 742 3.84 34.17 6.82
N ALA A 743 2.77 34.36 6.03
CA ALA A 743 2.43 33.47 4.94
C ALA A 743 3.57 33.40 3.89
N THR A 744 3.76 32.21 3.35
CA THR A 744 4.75 31.92 2.30
C THR A 744 4.06 31.23 1.11
N PRO A 745 4.72 31.08 -0.05
CA PRO A 745 4.18 30.19 -1.09
C PRO A 745 4.02 28.76 -0.57
N ALA A 746 2.88 28.16 -0.86
CA ALA A 746 2.58 26.78 -0.41
C ALA A 746 3.67 25.79 -0.87
N GLY A 747 4.06 24.88 0.01
CA GLY A 747 5.06 23.84 -0.26
C GLY A 747 6.51 24.30 -0.29
N THR A 748 6.78 25.59 -0.05
CA THR A 748 8.16 26.11 -0.10
C THR A 748 8.86 26.22 1.25
N THR A 749 8.12 26.19 2.34
CA THR A 749 8.67 26.45 3.67
C THR A 749 7.99 25.60 4.74
N ILE A 750 8.80 25.01 5.62
CA ILE A 750 8.38 24.55 6.96
C ILE A 750 9.10 25.40 8.00
N LEU A 751 8.45 25.63 9.14
CA LEU A 751 9.06 26.35 10.25
C LEU A 751 9.36 25.41 11.40
N ILE A 752 10.63 25.28 11.75
CA ILE A 752 11.06 24.54 12.93
C ILE A 752 10.91 25.46 14.15
N LEU A 753 10.01 25.13 15.04
CA LEU A 753 9.72 25.85 16.28
C LEU A 753 10.61 25.38 17.44
N ASN A 754 10.80 24.07 17.53
CA ASN A 754 11.54 23.43 18.62
C ASN A 754 12.54 22.37 18.10
N PRO A 755 13.76 22.78 17.76
CA PRO A 755 14.79 21.84 17.28
C PRO A 755 15.12 20.71 18.25
N THR A 756 14.80 20.84 19.56
CA THR A 756 15.20 19.85 20.57
C THR A 756 14.42 18.54 20.49
N VAL A 757 13.30 18.53 19.79
CA VAL A 757 12.48 17.32 19.56
C VAL A 757 12.80 16.64 18.22
N ILE A 758 13.68 17.25 17.40
CA ILE A 758 14.07 16.76 16.08
C ILE A 758 15.44 16.08 16.16
N GLN A 759 15.66 15.05 15.37
CA GLN A 759 16.95 14.37 15.28
C GLN A 759 18.02 15.29 14.69
N GLY A 760 19.13 15.44 15.41
CA GLY A 760 20.30 16.18 14.97
C GLY A 760 20.95 15.64 13.69
N PRO A 761 21.99 16.32 13.21
CA PRO A 761 22.75 15.95 12.01
C PRO A 761 23.27 14.52 11.99
#